data_9fa587508378af01b755f1e47115e3f5
#
_entry.id   9fa587508378af01b755f1e47115e3f5
#
_cell.length_a   1.000
_cell.length_b   1.000
_cell.length_c   1.000
_cell.angle_alpha   90.00
_cell.angle_beta   90.00
_cell.angle_gamma   90.00
#
_symmetry.space_group_name_H-M   'P 1'
#
loop_
_entity.id
_entity.type
_entity.pdbx_description
1 polymer ?
#
loop_
_entity_poly.entity_id
_entity_poly.type
_entity_poly.pdbx_seq_one_letter_code
_entity_poly.pdbx_strand_id
1 'polypeptide(L)'
;MRTRTAARFFGVISLMAILVVAPATAAETKTRIENLDDLPRFSYPVEGSVVDIITSDDAFNGFAARARADIEGVLAEYEIEDAATLQGYYSVLARLDFMAGNYEEALARLDQIRDLESKEAGKLMTGLFARAWVEALGEADPNADYEAFAKAFAARLDALASGLPYDVVQDNIKEAKGRAEIFSENFVLGVAKSQVDPAVTASGAVSSDLVPTVVALRYALTTTVLLNNEVVEVYSRLIAANKVEKPNIWLTREYILGADEGQRPITIAIWDSGTDVSVFEGQLWINPSETENGRDSDSNGFVDDINGIAFDKDGNKSPFLLHPKGDMTDRVDEAMNSTKGFMDLTSSIDSEEAAELKKHLGSIEPDQVNDFIEELSFAALYMHGTHVAGIAAEGNPFARIMVARLSFDYHNPPKPLTVETATRIAASFKRTIRYFRAYGVRVVNMSWGWTLKEIEAGLEANGVGENAEARGKMAREILDILSASLRKEMAEAQNILFVTAAGNSDTDVEFDQTIPSSYDLPNLIVVGAVDQAGDPTGFTSQGENVRLYANGFEVESYVPGGGRMAASGTSMSSPAVVNLAAKILAVEPFLAPPEVIELIMAGATPRDDDPDFLLLNPKRTMIQLETMKEGKKLKRQLHPDPLRVIVE
;
A
#
# COMPACT_ATOMS: atom_id res chain seq x y z
N MET A 1 -61.99 -66.66 26.60
CA MET A 1 -63.40 -66.41 27.00
C MET A 1 -63.83 -65.08 26.45
N ARG A 2 -64.61 -65.13 25.41
CA ARG A 2 -65.95 -64.45 25.29
C ARG A 2 -65.97 -62.98 25.72
N THR A 3 -66.43 -61.94 25.01
CA THR A 3 -67.45 -61.84 23.95
C THR A 3 -67.52 -60.38 23.46
N ARG A 4 -67.76 -60.21 22.16
CA ARG A 4 -68.83 -59.36 21.52
C ARG A 4 -68.85 -57.82 21.75
N THR A 5 -68.54 -57.10 20.69
CA THR A 5 -69.52 -56.41 19.75
C THR A 5 -70.27 -55.18 20.29
N ALA A 6 -70.02 -54.06 19.65
CA ALA A 6 -71.11 -53.22 19.10
C ALA A 6 -70.55 -52.09 18.24
N ALA A 7 -70.97 -52.03 17.01
CA ALA A 7 -70.79 -50.94 16.05
C ALA A 7 -71.70 -49.74 16.37
N ARG A 8 -71.16 -48.52 16.21
CA ARG A 8 -72.04 -47.35 15.95
C ARG A 8 -71.36 -46.45 14.92
N PHE A 9 -72.06 -46.31 13.81
CA PHE A 9 -71.85 -45.31 12.78
C PHE A 9 -71.96 -43.92 13.34
N PHE A 10 -70.91 -43.05 13.05
CA PHE A 10 -71.14 -41.62 13.00
C PHE A 10 -70.27 -41.06 11.84
N GLY A 11 -71.00 -40.27 11.00
CA GLY A 11 -70.45 -39.72 9.76
C GLY A 11 -69.37 -38.69 10.00
N VAL A 12 -68.33 -38.77 9.22
CA VAL A 12 -67.24 -37.80 9.18
C VAL A 12 -67.54 -36.84 8.04
N ILE A 13 -67.81 -35.59 8.40
CA ILE A 13 -67.81 -34.45 7.50
C ILE A 13 -66.35 -34.11 7.26
N SER A 14 -65.82 -34.38 6.03
CA SER A 14 -64.50 -33.93 5.61
C SER A 14 -64.48 -32.44 5.38
N LEU A 15 -63.86 -31.69 6.31
CA LEU A 15 -63.48 -30.31 6.09
C LEU A 15 -62.17 -30.30 5.32
N MET A 16 -62.23 -30.01 3.99
CA MET A 16 -61.08 -29.81 3.14
C MET A 16 -60.49 -28.42 3.52
N ALA A 17 -59.41 -28.41 4.33
CA ALA A 17 -58.60 -27.22 4.55
C ALA A 17 -57.73 -27.00 3.31
N ILE A 18 -58.06 -26.02 2.49
CA ILE A 18 -57.19 -25.51 1.42
C ILE A 18 -56.00 -24.81 2.10
N LEU A 19 -54.86 -25.50 2.15
CA LEU A 19 -53.59 -24.85 2.46
C LEU A 19 -53.24 -23.93 1.26
N VAL A 20 -53.50 -22.64 1.43
CA VAL A 20 -52.86 -21.62 0.56
C VAL A 20 -51.39 -21.59 0.94
N VAL A 21 -50.58 -22.32 0.19
CA VAL A 21 -49.11 -22.15 0.19
C VAL A 21 -48.87 -20.80 -0.48
N ALA A 22 -48.62 -19.77 0.32
CA ALA A 22 -48.04 -18.54 -0.20
C ALA A 22 -46.69 -18.92 -0.90
N PRO A 23 -46.41 -18.47 -2.12
CA PRO A 23 -45.10 -18.67 -2.68
C PRO A 23 -44.10 -18.01 -1.73
N ALA A 24 -43.17 -18.78 -1.18
CA ALA A 24 -41.97 -18.25 -0.59
C ALA A 24 -41.28 -17.49 -1.74
N THR A 25 -41.25 -16.17 -1.66
CA THR A 25 -40.36 -15.37 -2.49
C THR A 25 -38.97 -15.91 -2.20
N ALA A 26 -38.41 -16.63 -3.14
CA ALA A 26 -36.97 -16.95 -3.11
C ALA A 26 -36.27 -15.60 -2.96
N ALA A 27 -35.54 -15.40 -1.88
CA ALA A 27 -34.65 -14.29 -1.78
C ALA A 27 -33.74 -14.39 -3.02
N GLU A 28 -33.78 -13.40 -3.89
CA GLU A 28 -32.86 -13.34 -5.02
C GLU A 28 -31.45 -13.43 -4.44
N THR A 29 -30.76 -14.52 -4.76
CA THR A 29 -29.36 -14.68 -4.34
C THR A 29 -28.55 -13.64 -5.09
N LYS A 30 -27.92 -12.71 -4.35
CA LYS A 30 -27.03 -11.69 -4.92
C LYS A 30 -25.92 -12.37 -5.71
N THR A 31 -25.48 -11.73 -6.78
CA THR A 31 -24.31 -12.15 -7.53
C THR A 31 -23.06 -11.85 -6.69
N ARG A 32 -22.21 -12.87 -6.48
CA ARG A 32 -20.98 -12.68 -5.69
C ARG A 32 -19.89 -12.02 -6.55
N ILE A 33 -19.20 -11.05 -5.97
CA ILE A 33 -18.02 -10.40 -6.51
C ILE A 33 -16.80 -11.06 -5.86
N GLU A 34 -15.95 -11.71 -6.67
CA GLU A 34 -14.77 -12.43 -6.18
C GLU A 34 -13.47 -11.63 -6.36
N ASN A 35 -13.46 -10.66 -7.29
CA ASN A 35 -12.32 -9.80 -7.55
C ASN A 35 -12.76 -8.46 -8.16
N LEU A 36 -11.80 -7.53 -8.28
CA LEU A 36 -12.04 -6.18 -8.76
C LEU A 36 -12.67 -6.12 -10.17
N ASP A 37 -12.33 -7.08 -11.05
CA ASP A 37 -12.87 -7.14 -12.42
C ASP A 37 -14.36 -7.42 -12.50
N ASP A 38 -14.91 -8.09 -11.49
CA ASP A 38 -16.32 -8.46 -11.45
C ASP A 38 -17.22 -7.27 -11.09
N LEU A 39 -16.64 -6.14 -10.61
CA LEU A 39 -17.38 -4.94 -10.28
C LEU A 39 -17.95 -4.28 -11.55
N PRO A 40 -19.24 -3.85 -11.51
CA PRO A 40 -19.83 -3.07 -12.58
C PRO A 40 -19.10 -1.75 -12.83
N ARG A 41 -18.93 -1.40 -14.11
CA ARG A 41 -18.31 -0.14 -14.53
C ARG A 41 -19.36 0.83 -15.05
N PHE A 42 -19.39 2.03 -14.48
CA PHE A 42 -20.30 3.09 -14.87
C PHE A 42 -19.54 4.29 -15.45
N SER A 43 -20.23 5.11 -16.20
CA SER A 43 -19.68 6.33 -16.78
C SER A 43 -20.74 7.42 -16.78
N TYR A 44 -20.40 8.58 -16.24
CA TYR A 44 -21.31 9.71 -16.03
C TYR A 44 -20.92 10.85 -16.95
N PRO A 45 -21.60 11.02 -18.09
CA PRO A 45 -21.35 12.16 -18.98
C PRO A 45 -21.51 13.48 -18.23
N VAL A 46 -20.54 14.38 -18.41
CA VAL A 46 -20.50 15.69 -17.77
C VAL A 46 -20.15 16.77 -18.80
N GLU A 47 -20.55 18.00 -18.50
CA GLU A 47 -20.18 19.18 -19.29
C GLU A 47 -19.19 20.03 -18.49
N GLY A 48 -18.12 20.50 -19.11
CA GLY A 48 -17.08 21.31 -18.47
C GLY A 48 -15.99 20.49 -17.81
N SER A 49 -15.18 21.16 -16.99
CA SER A 49 -14.07 20.58 -16.24
C SER A 49 -14.55 19.96 -14.90
N VAL A 50 -13.72 19.13 -14.29
CA VAL A 50 -13.98 18.63 -12.91
C VAL A 50 -14.07 19.78 -11.92
N VAL A 51 -13.27 20.85 -12.13
CA VAL A 51 -13.34 22.06 -11.30
C VAL A 51 -14.75 22.68 -11.38
N ASP A 52 -15.35 22.78 -12.58
CA ASP A 52 -16.71 23.29 -12.74
C ASP A 52 -17.73 22.41 -12.01
N ILE A 53 -17.55 21.07 -12.04
CA ILE A 53 -18.43 20.13 -11.36
C ILE A 53 -18.34 20.31 -9.83
N ILE A 54 -17.14 20.33 -9.28
CA ILE A 54 -16.96 20.38 -7.81
C ILE A 54 -17.20 21.77 -7.21
N THR A 55 -17.29 22.82 -8.02
CA THR A 55 -17.59 24.19 -7.55
C THR A 55 -19.03 24.63 -7.78
N SER A 56 -19.78 23.94 -8.65
CA SER A 56 -21.18 24.23 -8.97
C SER A 56 -22.14 23.26 -8.29
N ASP A 57 -23.11 23.77 -7.52
CA ASP A 57 -24.13 22.93 -6.87
C ASP A 57 -24.98 22.16 -7.88
N ASP A 58 -25.43 22.81 -8.94
CA ASP A 58 -26.30 22.19 -9.95
C ASP A 58 -25.58 21.08 -10.72
N ALA A 59 -24.34 21.34 -11.15
CA ALA A 59 -23.52 20.36 -11.88
C ALA A 59 -23.19 19.16 -10.98
N PHE A 60 -22.76 19.40 -9.75
CA PHE A 60 -22.43 18.36 -8.78
C PHE A 60 -23.66 17.51 -8.43
N ASN A 61 -24.79 18.13 -8.10
CA ASN A 61 -25.99 17.40 -7.68
C ASN A 61 -26.52 16.49 -8.80
N GLY A 62 -26.48 16.96 -10.05
CA GLY A 62 -26.86 16.15 -11.22
C GLY A 62 -25.97 14.93 -11.43
N PHE A 63 -24.66 15.05 -11.20
CA PHE A 63 -23.69 13.97 -11.23
C PHE A 63 -23.88 13.02 -10.03
N ALA A 64 -23.93 13.57 -8.82
CA ALA A 64 -24.01 12.84 -7.56
C ALA A 64 -25.25 11.95 -7.46
N ALA A 65 -26.42 12.42 -7.95
CA ALA A 65 -27.65 11.64 -7.94
C ALA A 65 -27.54 10.36 -8.79
N ARG A 66 -26.88 10.43 -9.95
CA ARG A 66 -26.65 9.25 -10.79
C ARG A 66 -25.66 8.28 -10.14
N ALA A 67 -24.53 8.79 -9.66
CA ALA A 67 -23.51 7.99 -8.98
C ALA A 67 -24.09 7.27 -7.73
N ARG A 68 -24.90 7.99 -6.94
CA ARG A 68 -25.63 7.39 -5.78
C ARG A 68 -26.50 6.21 -6.21
N ALA A 69 -27.33 6.41 -7.25
CA ALA A 69 -28.27 5.38 -7.69
C ALA A 69 -27.56 4.10 -8.13
N ASP A 70 -26.45 4.23 -8.84
CA ASP A 70 -25.66 3.09 -9.30
C ASP A 70 -24.94 2.39 -8.13
N ILE A 71 -24.33 3.14 -7.19
CA ILE A 71 -23.72 2.56 -5.99
C ILE A 71 -24.74 1.81 -5.14
N GLU A 72 -25.91 2.40 -4.90
CA GLU A 72 -27.01 1.75 -4.16
C GLU A 72 -27.52 0.51 -4.90
N GLY A 73 -27.56 0.56 -6.23
CA GLY A 73 -27.87 -0.60 -7.09
C GLY A 73 -26.85 -1.73 -6.93
N VAL A 74 -25.55 -1.41 -6.98
CA VAL A 74 -24.47 -2.40 -6.76
C VAL A 74 -24.61 -3.04 -5.38
N LEU A 75 -24.79 -2.25 -4.33
CA LEU A 75 -24.96 -2.77 -2.97
C LEU A 75 -26.23 -3.62 -2.80
N ALA A 76 -27.26 -3.39 -3.61
CA ALA A 76 -28.50 -4.17 -3.58
C ALA A 76 -28.37 -5.50 -4.34
N GLU A 77 -27.70 -5.52 -5.50
CA GLU A 77 -27.68 -6.64 -6.44
C GLU A 77 -26.50 -7.61 -6.23
N TYR A 78 -25.37 -7.10 -5.64
CA TYR A 78 -24.14 -7.88 -5.52
C TYR A 78 -23.80 -8.17 -4.07
N GLU A 79 -23.17 -9.31 -3.84
CA GLU A 79 -22.53 -9.70 -2.59
C GLU A 79 -21.02 -9.44 -2.71
N ILE A 80 -20.54 -8.44 -1.99
CA ILE A 80 -19.15 -8.01 -2.00
C ILE A 80 -18.54 -8.39 -0.65
N GLU A 81 -17.54 -9.26 -0.64
CA GLU A 81 -16.87 -9.68 0.60
C GLU A 81 -15.68 -8.77 0.93
N ASP A 82 -15.11 -8.07 -0.06
CA ASP A 82 -14.00 -7.14 0.15
C ASP A 82 -14.42 -5.92 0.98
N ALA A 83 -13.83 -5.82 2.17
CA ALA A 83 -14.15 -4.76 3.12
C ALA A 83 -13.77 -3.37 2.59
N ALA A 84 -12.62 -3.25 1.89
CA ALA A 84 -12.13 -1.98 1.36
C ALA A 84 -13.07 -1.42 0.27
N THR A 85 -13.57 -2.27 -0.62
CA THR A 85 -14.58 -1.91 -1.63
C THR A 85 -15.88 -1.42 -0.98
N LEU A 86 -16.38 -2.16 0.02
CA LEU A 86 -17.60 -1.75 0.76
C LEU A 86 -17.41 -0.42 1.50
N GLN A 87 -16.27 -0.24 2.17
CA GLN A 87 -15.91 1.02 2.83
C GLN A 87 -15.83 2.17 1.83
N GLY A 88 -15.29 1.93 0.63
CA GLY A 88 -15.26 2.89 -0.46
C GLY A 88 -16.66 3.36 -0.86
N TYR A 89 -17.60 2.44 -1.11
CA TYR A 89 -19.00 2.77 -1.44
C TYR A 89 -19.71 3.49 -0.31
N TYR A 90 -19.62 3.01 0.92
CA TYR A 90 -20.22 3.69 2.07
C TYR A 90 -19.61 5.07 2.31
N SER A 91 -18.33 5.26 2.05
CA SER A 91 -17.67 6.57 2.17
C SER A 91 -18.20 7.58 1.15
N VAL A 92 -18.43 7.17 -0.09
CA VAL A 92 -19.08 8.02 -1.11
C VAL A 92 -20.49 8.41 -0.65
N LEU A 93 -21.30 7.41 -0.27
CA LEU A 93 -22.67 7.66 0.17
C LEU A 93 -22.73 8.54 1.42
N ALA A 94 -21.86 8.30 2.41
CA ALA A 94 -21.77 9.12 3.62
C ALA A 94 -21.46 10.59 3.32
N ARG A 95 -20.52 10.87 2.42
CA ARG A 95 -20.18 12.23 2.00
C ARG A 95 -21.35 12.90 1.25
N LEU A 96 -22.03 12.17 0.37
CA LEU A 96 -23.20 12.66 -0.35
C LEU A 96 -24.36 12.97 0.61
N ASP A 97 -24.63 12.11 1.59
CA ASP A 97 -25.64 12.33 2.63
C ASP A 97 -25.29 13.54 3.48
N PHE A 98 -24.03 13.66 3.88
CA PHE A 98 -23.54 14.77 4.69
C PHE A 98 -23.70 16.12 3.97
N MET A 99 -23.27 16.22 2.71
CA MET A 99 -23.42 17.44 1.91
C MET A 99 -24.87 17.80 1.61
N ALA A 100 -25.78 16.82 1.59
CA ALA A 100 -27.21 17.02 1.44
C ALA A 100 -27.92 17.41 2.77
N GLY A 101 -27.19 17.44 3.90
CA GLY A 101 -27.74 17.70 5.22
C GLY A 101 -28.44 16.51 5.86
N ASN A 102 -28.35 15.31 5.26
CA ASN A 102 -28.90 14.06 5.80
C ASN A 102 -27.90 13.46 6.81
N TYR A 103 -27.70 14.15 7.92
CA TYR A 103 -26.62 13.84 8.86
C TYR A 103 -26.82 12.51 9.57
N GLU A 104 -28.05 12.09 9.84
CA GLU A 104 -28.35 10.81 10.47
C GLU A 104 -27.94 9.64 9.58
N GLU A 105 -28.26 9.69 8.29
CA GLU A 105 -27.89 8.72 7.28
C GLU A 105 -26.36 8.71 7.09
N ALA A 106 -25.74 9.88 7.02
CA ALA A 106 -24.28 10.00 6.90
C ALA A 106 -23.55 9.31 8.06
N LEU A 107 -23.99 9.56 9.30
CA LEU A 107 -23.42 8.92 10.49
C LEU A 107 -23.67 7.41 10.51
N ALA A 108 -24.84 6.94 10.06
CA ALA A 108 -25.11 5.51 9.95
C ALA A 108 -24.19 4.82 8.93
N ARG A 109 -23.85 5.48 7.80
CA ARG A 109 -22.86 4.97 6.84
C ARG A 109 -21.44 4.91 7.44
N LEU A 110 -21.07 5.93 8.21
CA LEU A 110 -19.78 5.95 8.91
C LEU A 110 -19.69 4.85 9.99
N ASP A 111 -20.81 4.49 10.63
CA ASP A 111 -20.86 3.33 11.53
C ASP A 111 -20.68 2.01 10.77
N GLN A 112 -21.26 1.86 9.57
CA GLN A 112 -21.02 0.70 8.71
C GLN A 112 -19.54 0.59 8.30
N ILE A 113 -18.88 1.71 7.96
CA ILE A 113 -17.43 1.73 7.68
C ILE A 113 -16.64 1.27 8.91
N ARG A 114 -16.99 1.77 10.09
CA ARG A 114 -16.33 1.39 11.34
C ARG A 114 -16.47 -0.10 11.65
N ASP A 115 -17.61 -0.70 11.36
CA ASP A 115 -17.84 -2.13 11.57
C ASP A 115 -17.01 -3.00 10.64
N LEU A 116 -16.67 -2.50 9.45
CA LEU A 116 -15.79 -3.16 8.47
C LEU A 116 -14.29 -2.93 8.72
N GLU A 117 -13.94 -1.90 9.49
CA GLU A 117 -12.56 -1.55 9.75
C GLU A 117 -11.88 -2.64 10.62
N SER A 118 -10.72 -3.10 10.21
CA SER A 118 -9.95 -4.11 10.95
C SER A 118 -8.98 -3.49 11.96
N LYS A 119 -8.54 -2.25 11.71
CA LYS A 119 -7.53 -1.56 12.51
C LYS A 119 -8.19 -0.76 13.62
N GLU A 120 -7.75 -0.98 14.87
CA GLU A 120 -8.38 -0.35 16.05
C GLU A 120 -8.32 1.19 15.99
N ALA A 121 -7.19 1.75 15.59
CA ALA A 121 -7.06 3.20 15.43
C ALA A 121 -8.03 3.74 14.36
N GLY A 122 -8.19 3.05 13.24
CA GLY A 122 -9.15 3.36 12.19
C GLY A 122 -10.58 3.37 12.71
N LYS A 123 -10.98 2.32 13.46
CA LYS A 123 -12.31 2.25 14.10
C LYS A 123 -12.60 3.45 14.98
N LEU A 124 -11.63 3.84 15.81
CA LEU A 124 -11.76 4.93 16.76
C LEU A 124 -11.85 6.31 16.07
N MET A 125 -11.11 6.50 14.97
CA MET A 125 -11.06 7.77 14.25
C MET A 125 -12.17 7.95 13.22
N THR A 126 -12.79 6.86 12.75
CA THR A 126 -13.83 6.91 11.72
C THR A 126 -15.02 7.74 12.15
N GLY A 127 -15.33 8.78 11.37
CA GLY A 127 -16.47 9.66 11.58
C GLY A 127 -16.28 10.74 12.65
N LEU A 128 -15.10 10.89 13.24
CA LEU A 128 -14.85 11.85 14.33
C LEU A 128 -15.16 13.29 13.91
N PHE A 129 -14.66 13.71 12.74
CA PHE A 129 -14.94 15.03 12.17
C PHE A 129 -16.44 15.25 11.94
N ALA A 130 -17.12 14.29 11.31
CA ALA A 130 -18.55 14.40 11.01
C ALA A 130 -19.42 14.47 12.28
N ARG A 131 -19.09 13.71 13.32
CA ARG A 131 -19.75 13.77 14.62
C ARG A 131 -19.57 15.13 15.29
N ALA A 132 -18.32 15.64 15.30
CA ALA A 132 -18.04 16.98 15.85
C ALA A 132 -18.82 18.07 15.12
N TRP A 133 -18.92 17.97 13.78
CA TRP A 133 -19.73 18.88 12.96
C TRP A 133 -21.21 18.84 13.34
N VAL A 134 -21.79 17.63 13.39
CA VAL A 134 -23.22 17.46 13.70
C VAL A 134 -23.57 17.94 15.11
N GLU A 135 -22.69 17.66 16.08
CA GLU A 135 -22.88 18.18 17.45
C GLU A 135 -22.78 19.70 17.50
N ALA A 136 -21.87 20.32 16.76
CA ALA A 136 -21.73 21.77 16.68
C ALA A 136 -22.94 22.46 16.07
N LEU A 137 -23.62 21.83 15.09
CA LEU A 137 -24.90 22.34 14.54
C LEU A 137 -25.99 22.49 15.58
N GLY A 138 -25.97 21.70 16.66
CA GLY A 138 -26.88 21.84 17.79
C GLY A 138 -26.62 23.12 18.62
N GLU A 139 -25.47 23.78 18.44
CA GLU A 139 -25.09 24.99 19.20
C GLU A 139 -25.12 26.25 18.34
N ALA A 140 -24.69 26.18 17.06
CA ALA A 140 -24.62 27.31 16.15
C ALA A 140 -24.91 26.88 14.70
N ASP A 141 -25.55 27.75 13.91
CA ASP A 141 -25.78 27.56 12.48
C ASP A 141 -24.61 28.22 11.71
N PRO A 142 -23.82 27.44 10.91
CA PRO A 142 -22.72 27.97 10.14
C PRO A 142 -23.12 29.06 9.14
N ASN A 143 -24.37 29.06 8.65
CA ASN A 143 -24.89 30.06 7.73
C ASN A 143 -25.28 31.36 8.42
N ALA A 144 -25.56 31.33 9.73
CA ALA A 144 -25.93 32.50 10.53
C ALA A 144 -24.71 33.12 11.23
N ASP A 145 -23.85 32.29 11.83
CA ASP A 145 -22.65 32.72 12.55
C ASP A 145 -21.56 31.65 12.44
N TYR A 146 -20.74 31.78 11.38
CA TYR A 146 -19.67 30.83 11.11
C TYR A 146 -18.61 30.79 12.23
N GLU A 147 -18.26 31.93 12.84
CA GLU A 147 -17.25 31.99 13.90
C GLU A 147 -17.74 31.24 15.18
N ALA A 148 -19.02 31.41 15.53
CA ALA A 148 -19.61 30.64 16.63
C ALA A 148 -19.66 29.14 16.32
N PHE A 149 -20.00 28.77 15.09
CA PHE A 149 -20.01 27.36 14.65
C PHE A 149 -18.61 26.73 14.69
N ALA A 150 -17.58 27.39 14.10
CA ALA A 150 -16.20 26.91 14.11
C ALA A 150 -15.66 26.69 15.53
N LYS A 151 -15.98 27.61 16.44
CA LYS A 151 -15.65 27.47 17.86
C LYS A 151 -16.35 26.30 18.54
N ALA A 152 -17.64 26.11 18.24
CA ALA A 152 -18.41 24.95 18.75
C ALA A 152 -17.83 23.65 18.19
N PHE A 153 -17.53 23.60 16.88
CA PHE A 153 -16.85 22.45 16.25
C PHE A 153 -15.53 22.10 16.92
N ALA A 154 -14.65 23.06 17.11
CA ALA A 154 -13.36 22.85 17.78
C ALA A 154 -13.55 22.28 19.20
N ALA A 155 -14.53 22.79 19.97
CA ALA A 155 -14.81 22.29 21.30
C ALA A 155 -15.35 20.85 21.27
N ARG A 156 -16.19 20.50 20.30
CA ARG A 156 -16.73 19.14 20.13
C ARG A 156 -15.65 18.17 19.66
N LEU A 157 -14.84 18.56 18.67
CA LEU A 157 -13.72 17.76 18.20
C LEU A 157 -12.73 17.46 19.33
N ASP A 158 -12.39 18.47 20.12
CA ASP A 158 -11.51 18.33 21.29
C ASP A 158 -12.08 17.34 22.33
N ALA A 159 -13.36 17.46 22.64
CA ALA A 159 -14.05 16.57 23.58
C ALA A 159 -14.06 15.12 23.10
N LEU A 160 -14.39 14.88 21.82
CA LEU A 160 -14.41 13.56 21.24
C LEU A 160 -13.02 12.95 21.14
N ALA A 161 -12.04 13.69 20.62
CA ALA A 161 -10.67 13.21 20.42
C ALA A 161 -9.92 12.98 21.74
N SER A 162 -10.13 13.86 22.76
CA SER A 162 -9.55 13.69 24.10
C SER A 162 -10.09 12.46 24.84
N GLY A 163 -11.26 11.95 24.44
CA GLY A 163 -11.85 10.72 24.99
C GLY A 163 -11.25 9.43 24.43
N LEU A 164 -10.41 9.51 23.40
CA LEU A 164 -9.80 8.34 22.75
C LEU A 164 -8.49 7.92 23.45
N PRO A 165 -8.12 6.64 23.41
CA PRO A 165 -6.83 6.17 23.89
C PRO A 165 -5.71 6.72 22.99
N TYR A 166 -5.00 7.74 23.45
CA TYR A 166 -4.03 8.46 22.63
C TYR A 166 -2.87 7.57 22.16
N ASP A 167 -2.46 6.61 22.95
CA ASP A 167 -1.44 5.60 22.60
C ASP A 167 -1.83 4.76 21.37
N VAL A 168 -3.13 4.57 21.13
CA VAL A 168 -3.65 3.86 19.94
C VAL A 168 -3.76 4.81 18.75
N VAL A 169 -4.36 6.01 18.95
CA VAL A 169 -4.75 6.89 17.83
C VAL A 169 -3.73 7.98 17.47
N GLN A 170 -2.59 8.04 18.16
CA GLN A 170 -1.65 9.16 18.03
C GLN A 170 -1.15 9.40 16.59
N ASP A 171 -0.87 8.33 15.83
CA ASP A 171 -0.36 8.45 14.46
C ASP A 171 -1.46 8.94 13.51
N ASN A 172 -2.70 8.49 13.69
CA ASN A 172 -3.85 8.99 12.93
C ASN A 172 -4.17 10.46 13.25
N ILE A 173 -3.99 10.89 14.51
CA ILE A 173 -4.15 12.31 14.91
C ILE A 173 -3.07 13.16 14.25
N LYS A 174 -1.80 12.72 14.26
CA LYS A 174 -0.69 13.41 13.60
C LYS A 174 -0.93 13.53 12.08
N GLU A 175 -1.32 12.42 11.44
CA GLU A 175 -1.64 12.40 10.02
C GLU A 175 -2.82 13.32 9.68
N ALA A 176 -3.90 13.28 10.45
CA ALA A 176 -5.07 14.14 10.23
C ALA A 176 -4.71 15.64 10.41
N LYS A 177 -3.84 15.99 11.38
CA LYS A 177 -3.29 17.33 11.51
C LYS A 177 -2.48 17.72 10.27
N GLY A 178 -1.55 16.86 9.85
CA GLY A 178 -0.71 17.10 8.66
C GLY A 178 -1.54 17.31 7.41
N ARG A 179 -2.56 16.49 7.19
CA ARG A 179 -3.51 16.68 6.09
C ARG A 179 -4.21 18.03 6.14
N ALA A 180 -4.68 18.47 7.30
CA ALA A 180 -5.31 19.78 7.47
C ALA A 180 -4.33 20.94 7.21
N GLU A 181 -3.03 20.76 7.43
CA GLU A 181 -1.98 21.73 7.11
C GLU A 181 -1.63 21.79 5.62
N ILE A 182 -1.79 20.68 4.90
CA ILE A 182 -1.46 20.52 3.47
C ILE A 182 -2.62 20.95 2.57
N PHE A 183 -3.85 20.54 2.87
CA PHE A 183 -5.00 20.67 1.98
C PHE A 183 -5.67 22.04 2.11
N SER A 184 -5.19 23.04 1.37
CA SER A 184 -5.88 24.30 1.15
C SER A 184 -6.90 24.20 -0.01
N GLU A 185 -7.79 25.21 -0.15
CA GLU A 185 -8.72 25.31 -1.28
C GLU A 185 -7.96 25.25 -2.63
N ASN A 186 -6.90 26.04 -2.79
CA ASN A 186 -6.07 26.04 -4.01
C ASN A 186 -5.44 24.68 -4.27
N PHE A 187 -4.97 23.99 -3.23
CA PHE A 187 -4.40 22.65 -3.37
C PHE A 187 -5.46 21.65 -3.85
N VAL A 188 -6.66 21.65 -3.27
CA VAL A 188 -7.78 20.78 -3.68
C VAL A 188 -8.19 21.04 -5.12
N LEU A 189 -8.30 22.32 -5.53
CA LEU A 189 -8.59 22.70 -6.93
C LEU A 189 -7.47 22.27 -7.88
N GLY A 190 -6.22 22.39 -7.44
CA GLY A 190 -5.06 21.93 -8.22
C GLY A 190 -5.03 20.42 -8.41
N VAL A 191 -5.35 19.64 -7.37
CA VAL A 191 -5.50 18.18 -7.47
C VAL A 191 -6.63 17.81 -8.45
N ALA A 192 -7.79 18.47 -8.37
CA ALA A 192 -8.88 18.25 -9.31
C ALA A 192 -8.42 18.47 -10.76
N LYS A 193 -7.68 19.56 -11.00
CA LYS A 193 -7.19 19.96 -12.31
C LYS A 193 -6.09 19.05 -12.85
N SER A 194 -5.18 18.58 -12.00
CA SER A 194 -4.02 17.80 -12.42
C SER A 194 -4.26 16.30 -12.46
N GLN A 195 -5.05 15.75 -11.54
CA GLN A 195 -5.23 14.30 -11.43
C GLN A 195 -6.53 13.79 -12.03
N VAL A 196 -7.60 14.59 -12.05
CA VAL A 196 -8.93 14.12 -12.50
C VAL A 196 -9.33 14.71 -13.84
N ASP A 197 -9.08 15.99 -14.05
CA ASP A 197 -9.48 16.71 -15.27
C ASP A 197 -8.92 16.13 -16.58
N PRO A 198 -7.69 15.59 -16.64
CA PRO A 198 -7.20 14.94 -17.86
C PRO A 198 -8.09 13.80 -18.34
N ALA A 199 -8.49 12.92 -17.42
CA ALA A 199 -9.35 11.77 -17.72
C ALA A 199 -10.76 12.22 -18.16
N VAL A 200 -11.34 13.19 -17.45
CA VAL A 200 -12.68 13.71 -17.73
C VAL A 200 -12.70 14.50 -19.04
N THR A 201 -11.70 15.31 -19.30
CA THR A 201 -11.57 16.06 -20.58
C THR A 201 -11.41 15.11 -21.76
N ALA A 202 -10.64 14.04 -21.61
CA ALA A 202 -10.40 13.06 -22.67
C ALA A 202 -11.66 12.21 -22.98
N SER A 203 -12.45 11.86 -21.98
CA SER A 203 -13.63 10.98 -22.13
C SER A 203 -14.97 11.71 -22.24
N GLY A 204 -15.05 12.96 -21.79
CA GLY A 204 -16.31 13.70 -21.61
C GLY A 204 -17.19 13.14 -20.49
N ALA A 205 -16.63 12.34 -19.57
CA ALA A 205 -17.37 11.68 -18.50
C ALA A 205 -16.50 11.42 -17.28
N VAL A 206 -17.12 11.28 -16.12
CA VAL A 206 -16.51 10.74 -14.90
C VAL A 206 -16.78 9.24 -14.87
N SER A 207 -15.75 8.41 -14.75
CA SER A 207 -15.91 6.95 -14.55
C SER A 207 -16.30 6.61 -13.12
N SER A 208 -16.82 5.38 -12.90
CA SER A 208 -17.10 4.86 -11.55
C SER A 208 -15.87 4.92 -10.63
N ASP A 209 -14.66 4.72 -11.19
CA ASP A 209 -13.42 4.73 -10.43
C ASP A 209 -13.00 6.13 -9.97
N LEU A 210 -13.41 7.16 -10.68
CA LEU A 210 -13.16 8.57 -10.32
C LEU A 210 -14.23 9.15 -9.38
N VAL A 211 -15.40 8.51 -9.25
CA VAL A 211 -16.50 8.99 -8.37
C VAL A 211 -16.02 9.24 -6.94
N PRO A 212 -15.28 8.32 -6.27
CA PRO A 212 -14.83 8.56 -4.90
C PRO A 212 -13.98 9.82 -4.78
N THR A 213 -13.10 10.07 -5.76
CA THR A 213 -12.21 11.23 -5.78
C THR A 213 -12.99 12.53 -6.01
N VAL A 214 -13.88 12.58 -7.01
CA VAL A 214 -14.70 13.77 -7.30
C VAL A 214 -15.59 14.14 -6.11
N VAL A 215 -16.21 13.15 -5.47
CA VAL A 215 -17.04 13.37 -4.26
C VAL A 215 -16.19 13.82 -3.07
N ALA A 216 -14.98 13.25 -2.90
CA ALA A 216 -14.07 13.66 -1.84
C ALA A 216 -13.56 15.11 -2.03
N LEU A 217 -13.22 15.51 -3.25
CA LEU A 217 -12.79 16.87 -3.56
C LEU A 217 -13.91 17.90 -3.28
N ARG A 218 -15.15 17.60 -3.70
CA ARG A 218 -16.31 18.46 -3.38
C ARG A 218 -16.54 18.54 -1.87
N TYR A 219 -16.52 17.41 -1.18
CA TYR A 219 -16.65 17.36 0.28
C TYR A 219 -15.53 18.15 0.97
N ALA A 220 -14.30 18.04 0.49
CA ALA A 220 -13.19 18.82 1.03
C ALA A 220 -13.43 20.34 0.90
N LEU A 221 -13.81 20.82 -0.27
CA LEU A 221 -14.07 22.25 -0.51
C LEU A 221 -15.23 22.81 0.33
N THR A 222 -16.29 22.02 0.52
CA THR A 222 -17.50 22.50 1.18
C THR A 222 -17.54 22.22 2.68
N THR A 223 -16.57 21.47 3.19
CA THR A 223 -16.62 20.95 4.57
C THR A 223 -15.26 21.02 5.26
N THR A 224 -14.32 20.13 4.90
CA THR A 224 -13.10 19.95 5.73
C THR A 224 -12.15 21.13 5.65
N VAL A 225 -11.92 21.69 4.46
CA VAL A 225 -11.01 22.84 4.26
C VAL A 225 -11.44 24.07 5.06
N LEU A 226 -12.77 24.24 5.22
CA LEU A 226 -13.33 25.36 5.99
C LEU A 226 -12.90 25.35 7.46
N LEU A 227 -12.62 24.19 8.03
CA LEU A 227 -12.31 23.98 9.46
C LEU A 227 -10.89 23.46 9.71
N ASN A 228 -10.00 23.56 8.71
CA ASN A 228 -8.62 23.09 8.84
C ASN A 228 -7.88 23.76 10.02
N ASN A 229 -8.09 25.06 10.26
CA ASN A 229 -7.45 25.76 11.35
C ASN A 229 -7.88 25.19 12.71
N GLU A 230 -9.15 24.90 12.89
CA GLU A 230 -9.72 24.31 14.10
C GLU A 230 -9.19 22.88 14.31
N VAL A 231 -9.10 22.09 13.25
CA VAL A 231 -8.52 20.74 13.31
C VAL A 231 -7.05 20.80 13.72
N VAL A 232 -6.25 21.67 13.08
CA VAL A 232 -4.83 21.86 13.40
C VAL A 232 -4.66 22.32 14.84
N GLU A 233 -5.46 23.29 15.32
CA GLU A 233 -5.40 23.79 16.70
C GLU A 233 -5.70 22.68 17.72
N VAL A 234 -6.80 21.94 17.52
CA VAL A 234 -7.23 20.87 18.42
C VAL A 234 -6.17 19.77 18.48
N TYR A 235 -5.75 19.25 17.32
CA TYR A 235 -4.80 18.14 17.28
C TYR A 235 -3.39 18.55 17.75
N SER A 236 -2.92 19.76 17.44
CA SER A 236 -1.66 20.27 17.98
C SER A 236 -1.68 20.32 19.51
N ARG A 237 -2.80 20.74 20.10
CA ARG A 237 -2.97 20.78 21.55
C ARG A 237 -2.97 19.38 22.17
N LEU A 238 -3.66 18.40 21.54
CA LEU A 238 -3.66 17.01 21.96
C LEU A 238 -2.28 16.38 21.89
N ILE A 239 -1.55 16.57 20.79
CA ILE A 239 -0.17 16.09 20.61
C ILE A 239 0.75 16.71 21.69
N ALA A 240 0.65 18.00 21.94
CA ALA A 240 1.47 18.69 22.94
C ALA A 240 1.16 18.23 24.39
N ALA A 241 -0.10 17.88 24.66
CA ALA A 241 -0.54 17.40 25.99
C ALA A 241 -0.14 15.94 26.25
N ASN A 242 0.01 15.13 25.20
CA ASN A 242 0.28 13.68 25.29
C ASN A 242 1.67 13.38 24.73
N LYS A 243 2.70 13.54 25.55
CA LYS A 243 4.09 13.20 25.17
C LYS A 243 4.43 11.72 25.41
N VAL A 244 3.51 10.84 25.05
CA VAL A 244 3.72 9.40 25.19
C VAL A 244 4.24 8.86 23.85
N GLU A 245 5.48 8.41 23.84
CA GLU A 245 6.03 7.67 22.70
C GLU A 245 5.60 6.21 22.80
N LYS A 246 5.16 5.63 21.68
CA LYS A 246 4.91 4.20 21.59
C LYS A 246 6.19 3.41 21.87
N PRO A 247 6.13 2.26 22.57
CA PRO A 247 7.30 1.44 22.81
C PRO A 247 7.91 0.96 21.49
N ASN A 248 9.22 1.13 21.33
CA ASN A 248 9.91 0.59 20.16
C ASN A 248 10.35 -0.85 20.41
N ILE A 249 9.56 -1.82 19.92
CA ILE A 249 9.82 -3.25 20.08
C ILE A 249 11.00 -3.75 19.24
N TRP A 250 11.35 -3.01 18.15
CA TRP A 250 12.37 -3.41 17.19
C TRP A 250 13.77 -3.37 17.77
N LEU A 251 14.07 -2.40 18.65
CA LEU A 251 15.36 -2.28 19.32
C LEU A 251 15.77 -3.56 20.09
N THR A 252 14.80 -4.27 20.64
CA THR A 252 15.05 -5.52 21.38
C THR A 252 15.14 -6.74 20.47
N ARG A 253 14.66 -6.63 19.23
CA ARG A 253 14.61 -7.71 18.22
C ARG A 253 15.75 -7.63 17.22
N GLU A 254 16.49 -6.53 17.23
CA GLU A 254 17.64 -6.33 16.34
C GLU A 254 18.70 -7.42 16.55
N TYR A 255 19.32 -7.83 15.44
CA TYR A 255 20.43 -8.76 15.44
C TYR A 255 21.51 -8.27 14.47
N ILE A 256 22.69 -7.96 14.99
CA ILE A 256 23.86 -7.58 14.21
C ILE A 256 24.71 -8.83 14.01
N LEU A 257 24.99 -9.17 12.76
CA LEU A 257 25.82 -10.31 12.43
C LEU A 257 27.30 -9.96 12.62
N GLY A 258 27.96 -10.62 13.55
CA GLY A 258 29.40 -10.46 13.77
C GLY A 258 30.23 -11.06 12.63
N ALA A 259 31.47 -10.57 12.47
CA ALA A 259 32.40 -11.09 11.48
C ALA A 259 33.17 -12.33 12.02
N ASP A 260 32.44 -13.43 12.26
CA ASP A 260 33.03 -14.67 12.75
C ASP A 260 33.55 -15.57 11.60
N GLU A 261 34.44 -16.51 11.92
CA GLU A 261 34.95 -17.48 10.96
C GLU A 261 33.83 -18.45 10.49
N GLY A 262 33.70 -18.61 9.18
CA GLY A 262 32.80 -19.59 8.54
C GLY A 262 31.54 -19.02 7.92
N GLN A 263 31.27 -17.72 8.10
CA GLN A 263 30.19 -17.03 7.38
C GLN A 263 30.62 -16.71 5.94
N ARG A 264 29.64 -16.58 5.05
CA ARG A 264 29.93 -16.36 3.62
C ARG A 264 29.22 -15.13 3.10
N PRO A 265 29.84 -14.40 2.16
CA PRO A 265 29.15 -13.35 1.43
C PRO A 265 27.90 -13.89 0.73
N ILE A 266 26.82 -13.14 0.81
CA ILE A 266 25.53 -13.44 0.20
C ILE A 266 25.12 -12.28 -0.71
N THR A 267 24.90 -12.60 -1.98
CA THR A 267 24.39 -11.62 -2.93
C THR A 267 22.90 -11.44 -2.73
N ILE A 268 22.50 -10.23 -2.38
CA ILE A 268 21.12 -9.76 -2.32
C ILE A 268 20.88 -8.83 -3.50
N ALA A 269 19.73 -8.93 -4.16
CA ALA A 269 19.38 -7.99 -5.22
C ALA A 269 18.35 -6.98 -4.70
N ILE A 270 18.60 -5.71 -4.97
CA ILE A 270 17.65 -4.63 -4.79
C ILE A 270 17.03 -4.35 -6.16
N TRP A 271 15.86 -4.96 -6.38
CA TRP A 271 15.11 -4.78 -7.61
C TRP A 271 14.06 -3.70 -7.37
N ASP A 272 14.43 -2.47 -7.68
CA ASP A 272 13.72 -1.27 -7.26
C ASP A 272 13.92 -0.11 -8.25
N SER A 273 13.49 1.10 -7.90
CA SER A 273 13.58 2.32 -8.73
C SER A 273 15.00 2.80 -9.04
N GLY A 274 16.02 2.22 -8.37
CA GLY A 274 17.44 2.51 -8.54
C GLY A 274 18.14 2.83 -7.23
N THR A 275 19.45 2.56 -7.19
CA THR A 275 20.26 2.68 -5.97
C THR A 275 21.54 3.48 -6.26
N ASP A 276 21.86 4.42 -5.39
CA ASP A 276 23.15 5.10 -5.37
C ASP A 276 24.22 4.16 -4.81
N VAL A 277 24.99 3.55 -5.71
CA VAL A 277 26.02 2.58 -5.34
C VAL A 277 27.16 3.21 -4.53
N SER A 278 27.39 4.52 -4.65
CA SER A 278 28.45 5.22 -3.91
C SER A 278 28.24 5.21 -2.40
N VAL A 279 27.00 5.01 -1.94
CA VAL A 279 26.64 4.95 -0.52
C VAL A 279 27.09 3.63 0.14
N PHE A 280 27.28 2.57 -0.64
CA PHE A 280 27.47 1.20 -0.13
C PHE A 280 28.88 0.64 -0.43
N GLU A 281 29.91 1.47 -0.39
CA GLU A 281 31.30 1.01 -0.56
C GLU A 281 31.61 -0.16 0.40
N GLY A 282 32.16 -1.26 -0.16
CA GLY A 282 32.49 -2.47 0.59
C GLY A 282 31.33 -3.47 0.76
N GLN A 283 30.10 -3.09 0.46
CA GLN A 283 28.93 -3.99 0.48
C GLN A 283 28.33 -4.24 -0.91
N LEU A 284 28.96 -3.72 -1.97
CA LEU A 284 28.49 -3.97 -3.33
C LEU A 284 28.88 -5.36 -3.82
N TRP A 285 27.99 -5.98 -4.57
CA TRP A 285 28.34 -7.05 -5.48
C TRP A 285 29.13 -6.45 -6.65
N ILE A 286 30.17 -7.13 -7.05
CA ILE A 286 31.01 -6.71 -8.18
C ILE A 286 31.00 -7.85 -9.20
N ASN A 287 30.66 -7.55 -10.45
CA ASN A 287 30.75 -8.52 -11.55
C ASN A 287 32.24 -8.84 -11.81
N PRO A 288 32.67 -10.08 -11.51
CA PRO A 288 34.11 -10.42 -11.66
C PRO A 288 34.55 -10.52 -13.12
N SER A 289 33.58 -10.53 -14.06
CA SER A 289 33.84 -10.68 -15.49
C SER A 289 33.75 -9.36 -16.26
N GLU A 290 33.43 -8.25 -15.57
CA GLU A 290 33.29 -6.92 -16.13
C GLU A 290 34.44 -5.98 -15.70
N THR A 291 34.75 -5.05 -16.58
CA THR A 291 35.64 -3.90 -16.33
C THR A 291 35.05 -2.67 -17.00
N GLU A 292 35.09 -1.53 -16.33
CA GLU A 292 34.59 -0.26 -16.86
C GLU A 292 35.38 0.19 -18.08
N ASN A 293 34.93 -0.15 -19.28
CA ASN A 293 35.63 0.07 -20.53
C ASN A 293 34.70 0.41 -21.72
N GLY A 294 33.40 0.59 -21.46
CA GLY A 294 32.38 0.87 -22.46
C GLY A 294 32.04 -0.33 -23.34
N ARG A 295 32.34 -1.56 -22.90
CA ARG A 295 32.05 -2.79 -23.63
C ARG A 295 31.44 -3.83 -22.72
N ASP A 296 30.62 -4.69 -23.28
CA ASP A 296 30.11 -5.91 -22.67
C ASP A 296 31.25 -6.97 -22.71
N SER A 297 32.00 -7.08 -21.60
CA SER A 297 33.20 -7.91 -21.52
C SER A 297 32.89 -9.39 -21.34
N ASP A 298 31.76 -9.73 -20.73
CA ASP A 298 31.32 -11.12 -20.48
C ASP A 298 30.23 -11.60 -21.46
N SER A 299 29.85 -10.75 -22.42
CA SER A 299 28.89 -11.07 -23.47
C SER A 299 27.48 -11.46 -22.93
N ASN A 300 27.08 -10.91 -21.77
CA ASN A 300 25.79 -11.14 -21.17
C ASN A 300 24.69 -10.21 -21.73
N GLY A 301 25.12 -9.24 -22.55
CA GLY A 301 24.28 -8.25 -23.21
C GLY A 301 24.11 -6.95 -22.43
N PHE A 302 24.80 -6.74 -21.32
CA PHE A 302 24.89 -5.48 -20.60
C PHE A 302 26.31 -4.94 -20.68
N VAL A 303 26.45 -3.62 -20.80
CA VAL A 303 27.73 -2.93 -20.89
C VAL A 303 28.08 -2.40 -19.52
N ASP A 304 29.30 -2.67 -19.03
CA ASP A 304 29.80 -2.16 -17.75
C ASP A 304 28.87 -2.42 -16.57
N ASP A 305 28.26 -3.61 -16.51
CA ASP A 305 27.34 -4.01 -15.44
C ASP A 305 28.04 -4.43 -14.14
N ILE A 306 28.95 -3.56 -13.68
CA ILE A 306 29.85 -3.79 -12.53
C ILE A 306 29.08 -4.10 -11.25
N ASN A 307 28.00 -3.37 -10.98
CA ASN A 307 27.21 -3.54 -9.76
C ASN A 307 25.76 -3.97 -10.01
N GLY A 308 25.46 -4.32 -11.26
CA GLY A 308 24.10 -4.76 -11.63
C GLY A 308 23.61 -4.18 -12.95
N ILE A 309 22.29 -4.22 -13.14
CA ILE A 309 21.63 -3.88 -14.41
C ILE A 309 20.49 -2.90 -14.21
N ALA A 310 20.08 -2.24 -15.29
CA ALA A 310 18.96 -1.31 -15.26
C ALA A 310 18.11 -1.37 -16.53
N PHE A 311 16.83 -1.11 -16.34
CA PHE A 311 15.85 -0.92 -17.41
C PHE A 311 15.11 0.41 -17.21
N ASP A 312 14.77 1.08 -18.32
CA ASP A 312 13.94 2.26 -18.31
C ASP A 312 12.44 1.92 -18.17
N LYS A 313 11.59 2.95 -18.09
CA LYS A 313 10.13 2.80 -17.94
C LYS A 313 9.45 2.10 -19.14
N ASP A 314 10.11 2.04 -20.28
CA ASP A 314 9.62 1.35 -21.48
C ASP A 314 10.20 -0.08 -21.62
N GLY A 315 10.96 -0.57 -20.62
CA GLY A 315 11.57 -1.90 -20.61
C GLY A 315 12.84 -2.04 -21.46
N ASN A 316 13.45 -0.92 -21.86
CA ASN A 316 14.74 -0.93 -22.56
C ASN A 316 15.90 -0.90 -21.57
N LYS A 317 17.04 -1.45 -21.95
CA LYS A 317 18.26 -1.41 -21.14
C LYS A 317 18.73 0.03 -20.91
N SER A 318 19.18 0.31 -19.71
CA SER A 318 19.74 1.60 -19.31
C SER A 318 21.10 1.38 -18.62
N PRO A 319 22.07 2.29 -18.78
CA PRO A 319 23.34 2.20 -18.08
C PRO A 319 23.31 2.75 -16.64
N PHE A 320 22.21 3.43 -16.25
CA PHE A 320 22.14 4.13 -14.97
C PHE A 320 21.51 3.25 -13.89
N LEU A 321 22.24 2.94 -12.82
CA LEU A 321 21.75 2.17 -11.69
C LEU A 321 20.91 3.00 -10.70
N LEU A 322 21.17 4.30 -10.58
CA LEU A 322 20.32 5.25 -9.89
C LEU A 322 19.26 5.79 -10.85
N HIS A 323 18.09 6.18 -10.34
CA HIS A 323 17.07 6.83 -11.14
C HIS A 323 17.63 8.08 -11.82
N PRO A 324 17.49 8.24 -13.14
CA PRO A 324 18.02 9.42 -13.84
C PRO A 324 17.31 10.70 -13.38
N LYS A 325 18.07 11.76 -13.23
CA LYS A 325 17.53 13.06 -12.82
C LYS A 325 16.61 13.71 -13.88
N GLY A 326 16.85 13.43 -15.17
CA GLY A 326 16.02 13.93 -16.26
C GLY A 326 15.81 15.44 -16.19
N ASP A 327 14.56 15.87 -16.32
CA ASP A 327 14.14 17.27 -16.26
C ASP A 327 14.27 17.88 -14.85
N MET A 328 14.43 17.03 -13.82
CA MET A 328 14.62 17.43 -12.42
C MET A 328 16.08 17.72 -12.06
N THR A 329 17.02 17.70 -13.02
CA THR A 329 18.47 17.82 -12.74
C THR A 329 18.83 19.01 -11.85
N ASP A 330 18.24 20.17 -12.09
CA ASP A 330 18.51 21.40 -11.34
C ASP A 330 17.59 21.57 -10.10
N ARG A 331 16.64 20.67 -9.87
CA ARG A 331 15.61 20.75 -8.83
C ARG A 331 15.64 19.56 -7.85
N VAL A 332 16.63 18.69 -7.94
CA VAL A 332 16.71 17.47 -7.11
C VAL A 332 16.68 17.80 -5.61
N ASP A 333 17.49 18.77 -5.19
CA ASP A 333 17.59 19.15 -3.77
C ASP A 333 16.26 19.78 -3.28
N GLU A 334 15.59 20.56 -4.11
CA GLU A 334 14.27 21.14 -3.83
C GLU A 334 13.22 20.03 -3.68
N ALA A 335 13.16 19.10 -4.63
CA ALA A 335 12.23 17.97 -4.60
C ALA A 335 12.47 17.07 -3.36
N MET A 336 13.73 16.80 -3.00
CA MET A 336 14.08 16.03 -1.81
C MET A 336 13.67 16.76 -0.51
N ASN A 337 13.87 18.07 -0.42
CA ASN A 337 13.46 18.88 0.73
C ASN A 337 11.93 18.96 0.84
N SER A 338 11.23 19.15 -0.28
CA SER A 338 9.76 19.14 -0.31
C SER A 338 9.20 17.79 0.15
N THR A 339 9.82 16.69 -0.29
CA THR A 339 9.42 15.33 0.12
C THR A 339 9.67 15.10 1.60
N LYS A 340 10.83 15.52 2.13
CA LYS A 340 11.10 15.45 3.56
C LYS A 340 10.10 16.29 4.35
N GLY A 341 9.85 17.53 3.93
CA GLY A 341 8.86 18.40 4.57
C GLY A 341 7.45 17.79 4.56
N PHE A 342 7.06 17.12 3.48
CA PHE A 342 5.78 16.42 3.38
C PHE A 342 5.67 15.25 4.37
N MET A 343 6.71 14.43 4.47
CA MET A 343 6.78 13.33 5.44
C MET A 343 6.75 13.86 6.87
N ASP A 344 7.52 14.90 7.16
CA ASP A 344 7.58 15.52 8.49
C ASP A 344 6.24 16.15 8.90
N LEU A 345 5.54 16.82 7.98
CA LEU A 345 4.20 17.37 8.26
C LEU A 345 3.19 16.26 8.59
N THR A 346 3.19 15.18 7.83
CA THR A 346 2.27 14.06 8.06
C THR A 346 2.56 13.30 9.35
N SER A 347 3.81 13.31 9.81
CA SER A 347 4.25 12.76 11.10
C SER A 347 4.21 13.77 12.26
N SER A 348 3.80 15.00 12.00
CA SER A 348 3.83 16.12 12.96
C SER A 348 5.22 16.38 13.57
N ILE A 349 6.26 16.26 12.73
CA ILE A 349 7.64 16.59 13.08
C ILE A 349 7.90 18.06 12.70
N ASP A 350 8.32 18.85 13.69
CA ASP A 350 8.72 20.24 13.49
C ASP A 350 10.15 20.28 12.92
N SER A 351 10.28 20.47 11.60
CA SER A 351 11.55 20.62 10.90
C SER A 351 11.58 21.92 10.07
N GLU A 352 12.76 22.31 9.62
CA GLU A 352 12.92 23.45 8.71
C GLU A 352 12.20 23.17 7.37
N GLU A 353 12.32 21.93 6.86
CA GLU A 353 11.69 21.50 5.62
C GLU A 353 10.15 21.46 5.74
N ALA A 354 9.60 21.03 6.88
CA ALA A 354 8.15 21.09 7.14
C ALA A 354 7.64 22.54 7.16
N ALA A 355 8.39 23.44 7.80
CA ALA A 355 8.02 24.86 7.87
C ALA A 355 8.09 25.55 6.49
N GLU A 356 9.11 25.26 5.70
CA GLU A 356 9.25 25.77 4.33
C GLU A 356 8.14 25.24 3.43
N LEU A 357 7.85 23.94 3.50
CA LEU A 357 6.78 23.32 2.73
C LEU A 357 5.42 23.92 3.09
N LYS A 358 5.11 24.06 4.38
CA LYS A 358 3.85 24.68 4.84
C LYS A 358 3.69 26.10 4.29
N LYS A 359 4.77 26.89 4.26
CA LYS A 359 4.76 28.23 3.66
C LYS A 359 4.52 28.18 2.16
N HIS A 360 5.16 27.23 1.45
CA HIS A 360 4.98 27.03 0.02
C HIS A 360 3.52 26.67 -0.31
N LEU A 361 2.96 25.65 0.37
CA LEU A 361 1.57 25.20 0.17
C LEU A 361 0.55 26.27 0.54
N GLY A 362 0.84 27.15 1.49
CA GLY A 362 -0.01 28.29 1.85
C GLY A 362 -0.11 29.36 0.76
N SER A 363 0.78 29.34 -0.25
CA SER A 363 0.80 30.28 -1.37
C SER A 363 0.73 29.63 -2.75
N ILE A 364 0.57 28.31 -2.80
CA ILE A 364 0.52 27.57 -4.06
C ILE A 364 -0.76 27.92 -4.84
N GLU A 365 -0.60 28.18 -6.13
CA GLU A 365 -1.74 28.36 -7.02
C GLU A 365 -2.17 27.01 -7.64
N PRO A 366 -3.45 26.82 -8.00
CA PRO A 366 -3.93 25.55 -8.54
C PRO A 366 -3.14 25.02 -9.74
N ASP A 367 -2.62 25.92 -10.58
CA ASP A 367 -1.82 25.57 -11.76
C ASP A 367 -0.41 25.04 -11.42
N GLN A 368 0.07 25.27 -10.21
CA GLN A 368 1.40 24.85 -9.73
C GLN A 368 1.36 23.49 -9.00
N VAL A 369 0.18 23.01 -8.65
CA VAL A 369 0.03 21.76 -7.88
C VAL A 369 0.52 20.56 -8.67
N ASN A 370 0.36 20.55 -10.00
CA ASN A 370 0.89 19.45 -10.82
C ASN A 370 2.42 19.35 -10.71
N ASP A 371 3.12 20.45 -10.85
CA ASP A 371 4.60 20.48 -10.76
C ASP A 371 5.05 20.01 -9.38
N PHE A 372 4.34 20.40 -8.33
CA PHE A 372 4.63 19.95 -6.96
C PHE A 372 4.41 18.43 -6.80
N ILE A 373 3.33 17.86 -7.36
CA ILE A 373 3.07 16.42 -7.34
C ILE A 373 4.18 15.66 -8.08
N GLU A 374 4.63 16.17 -9.23
CA GLU A 374 5.72 15.57 -10.00
C GLU A 374 7.06 15.63 -9.25
N GLU A 375 7.34 16.72 -8.52
CA GLU A 375 8.51 16.81 -7.63
C GLU A 375 8.51 15.74 -6.55
N LEU A 376 7.39 15.58 -5.82
CA LEU A 376 7.27 14.55 -4.80
C LEU A 376 7.41 13.14 -5.41
N SER A 377 6.77 12.88 -6.55
CA SER A 377 6.82 11.60 -7.24
C SER A 377 8.24 11.28 -7.73
N PHE A 378 8.94 12.27 -8.30
CA PHE A 378 10.34 12.13 -8.70
C PHE A 378 11.24 11.82 -7.51
N ALA A 379 11.15 12.60 -6.43
CA ALA A 379 11.99 12.41 -5.24
C ALA A 379 11.75 11.04 -4.60
N ALA A 380 10.49 10.60 -4.53
CA ALA A 380 10.14 9.27 -4.06
C ALA A 380 10.85 8.18 -4.88
N LEU A 381 10.79 8.24 -6.22
CA LEU A 381 11.48 7.28 -7.09
C LEU A 381 13.01 7.39 -7.00
N TYR A 382 13.55 8.61 -6.89
CA TYR A 382 14.98 8.88 -6.84
C TYR A 382 15.63 8.30 -5.57
N MET A 383 14.97 8.43 -4.42
CA MET A 383 15.52 8.00 -3.13
C MET A 383 15.23 6.52 -2.80
N HIS A 384 14.10 5.97 -3.29
CA HIS A 384 13.47 4.78 -2.76
C HIS A 384 14.38 3.55 -2.75
N GLY A 385 15.00 3.18 -3.88
CA GLY A 385 15.85 2.00 -3.93
C GLY A 385 17.15 2.13 -3.12
N THR A 386 17.68 3.35 -2.93
CA THR A 386 18.80 3.59 -2.01
C THR A 386 18.38 3.38 -0.57
N HIS A 387 17.20 3.89 -0.21
CA HIS A 387 16.63 3.74 1.12
C HIS A 387 16.41 2.25 1.47
N VAL A 388 15.78 1.53 0.58
CA VAL A 388 15.53 0.09 0.68
C VAL A 388 16.84 -0.72 0.79
N ALA A 389 17.87 -0.37 0.00
CA ALA A 389 19.18 -1.03 0.05
C ALA A 389 19.85 -0.86 1.43
N GLY A 390 19.72 0.31 2.03
CA GLY A 390 20.25 0.58 3.37
C GLY A 390 19.66 -0.36 4.41
N ILE A 391 18.33 -0.49 4.45
CA ILE A 391 17.65 -1.41 5.38
C ILE A 391 18.06 -2.86 5.11
N ALA A 392 18.10 -3.29 3.85
CA ALA A 392 18.43 -4.66 3.48
C ALA A 392 19.85 -5.09 3.86
N ALA A 393 20.81 -4.15 3.93
CA ALA A 393 22.22 -4.42 4.22
C ALA A 393 22.63 -4.11 5.67
N GLU A 394 21.78 -3.46 6.46
CA GLU A 394 22.11 -2.97 7.79
C GLU A 394 22.54 -4.09 8.75
N GLY A 395 23.66 -3.87 9.48
CA GLY A 395 24.16 -4.84 10.45
C GLY A 395 24.52 -6.23 9.86
N ASN A 396 24.78 -6.30 8.55
CA ASN A 396 25.22 -7.52 7.85
C ASN A 396 26.47 -7.26 7.00
N PRO A 397 27.67 -7.50 7.52
CA PRO A 397 28.92 -7.26 6.76
C PRO A 397 29.13 -8.26 5.60
N PHE A 398 28.31 -9.31 5.52
CA PHE A 398 28.35 -10.33 4.46
C PHE A 398 27.37 -10.07 3.32
N ALA A 399 26.45 -9.11 3.44
CA ALA A 399 25.59 -8.72 2.34
C ALA A 399 26.39 -8.12 1.20
N ARG A 400 26.06 -8.52 -0.03
CA ARG A 400 26.60 -7.95 -1.27
C ARG A 400 25.43 -7.50 -2.12
N ILE A 401 25.25 -6.19 -2.22
CA ILE A 401 24.14 -5.54 -2.93
C ILE A 401 24.40 -5.58 -4.42
N MET A 402 23.52 -6.26 -5.16
CA MET A 402 23.39 -6.17 -6.61
C MET A 402 22.20 -5.28 -6.93
N VAL A 403 22.40 -4.28 -7.77
CA VAL A 403 21.32 -3.37 -8.16
C VAL A 403 20.60 -3.90 -9.41
N ALA A 404 19.28 -3.89 -9.38
CA ALA A 404 18.48 -4.10 -10.58
C ALA A 404 17.43 -2.98 -10.64
N ARG A 405 17.65 -1.99 -11.50
CA ARG A 405 16.71 -0.88 -11.61
C ARG A 405 15.54 -1.23 -12.53
N LEU A 406 14.35 -1.03 -12.01
CA LEU A 406 13.08 -0.95 -12.72
C LEU A 406 12.58 0.49 -12.62
N SER A 407 12.08 1.08 -13.71
CA SER A 407 11.70 2.48 -13.70
C SER A 407 10.20 2.67 -13.85
N PHE A 408 9.70 3.63 -13.12
CA PHE A 408 8.32 4.13 -13.21
C PHE A 408 8.32 5.56 -13.74
N ASP A 409 7.17 6.03 -14.20
CA ASP A 409 6.99 7.40 -14.66
C ASP A 409 6.55 8.29 -13.49
N TYR A 410 7.26 9.38 -13.22
CA TYR A 410 6.90 10.34 -12.17
C TYR A 410 5.99 11.46 -12.68
N HIS A 411 5.79 11.58 -13.99
CA HIS A 411 4.91 12.60 -14.56
C HIS A 411 3.45 12.36 -14.20
N ASN A 412 2.68 13.40 -14.12
CA ASN A 412 1.27 13.35 -13.82
C ASN A 412 0.43 14.06 -14.93
N PRO A 413 -0.38 13.32 -15.71
CA PRO A 413 -0.55 11.86 -15.65
C PRO A 413 0.66 11.10 -16.19
N PRO A 414 0.91 9.88 -15.69
CA PRO A 414 1.97 9.04 -16.21
C PRO A 414 1.66 8.58 -17.64
N LYS A 415 2.70 8.32 -18.43
CA LYS A 415 2.52 7.75 -19.77
C LYS A 415 1.78 6.40 -19.68
N PRO A 416 0.71 6.17 -20.47
CA PRO A 416 -0.08 4.97 -20.37
C PRO A 416 0.73 3.75 -20.82
N LEU A 417 0.56 2.64 -20.12
CA LEU A 417 1.10 1.36 -20.55
C LEU A 417 0.34 0.88 -21.79
N THR A 418 1.08 0.40 -22.78
CA THR A 418 0.53 -0.29 -23.95
C THR A 418 0.88 -1.77 -23.92
N VAL A 419 0.17 -2.60 -24.65
CA VAL A 419 0.51 -4.03 -24.81
C VAL A 419 1.96 -4.22 -25.29
N GLU A 420 2.43 -3.35 -26.17
CA GLU A 420 3.82 -3.37 -26.65
C GLU A 420 4.81 -3.05 -25.53
N THR A 421 4.56 -2.00 -24.73
CA THR A 421 5.39 -1.62 -23.60
C THR A 421 5.36 -2.70 -22.51
N ALA A 422 4.18 -3.22 -22.16
CA ALA A 422 4.02 -4.33 -21.23
C ALA A 422 4.81 -5.57 -21.67
N THR A 423 4.80 -5.89 -22.97
CA THR A 423 5.59 -7.01 -23.52
C THR A 423 7.10 -6.78 -23.35
N ARG A 424 7.60 -5.54 -23.54
CA ARG A 424 9.02 -5.21 -23.31
C ARG A 424 9.38 -5.25 -21.82
N ILE A 425 8.52 -4.74 -20.94
CA ILE A 425 8.69 -4.82 -19.49
C ILE A 425 8.69 -6.29 -19.03
N ALA A 426 7.76 -7.10 -19.50
CA ALA A 426 7.73 -8.54 -19.23
C ALA A 426 9.02 -9.26 -19.69
N ALA A 427 9.58 -8.85 -20.83
CA ALA A 427 10.86 -9.36 -21.29
C ALA A 427 12.04 -8.87 -20.42
N SER A 428 11.95 -7.66 -19.83
CA SER A 428 12.95 -7.17 -18.88
C SER A 428 12.93 -7.98 -17.58
N PHE A 429 11.75 -8.35 -17.05
CA PHE A 429 11.63 -9.24 -15.88
C PHE A 429 12.35 -10.57 -16.09
N LYS A 430 12.10 -11.19 -17.23
CA LYS A 430 12.78 -12.42 -17.60
C LYS A 430 14.31 -12.27 -17.67
N ARG A 431 14.82 -11.17 -18.23
CA ARG A 431 16.26 -10.89 -18.30
C ARG A 431 16.85 -10.67 -16.91
N THR A 432 16.16 -9.90 -16.07
CA THR A 432 16.56 -9.59 -14.69
C THR A 432 16.65 -10.86 -13.84
N ILE A 433 15.63 -11.71 -13.83
CA ILE A 433 15.65 -12.94 -13.03
C ILE A 433 16.70 -13.93 -13.55
N ARG A 434 16.92 -14.02 -14.86
CA ARG A 434 18.00 -14.82 -15.42
C ARG A 434 19.38 -14.29 -15.03
N TYR A 435 19.56 -12.98 -14.99
CA TYR A 435 20.76 -12.33 -14.50
C TYR A 435 21.01 -12.69 -13.03
N PHE A 436 19.99 -12.60 -12.18
CA PHE A 436 20.07 -13.00 -10.76
C PHE A 436 20.52 -14.46 -10.61
N ARG A 437 19.94 -15.37 -11.41
CA ARG A 437 20.32 -16.79 -11.40
C ARG A 437 21.75 -17.02 -11.84
N ALA A 438 22.20 -16.31 -12.88
CA ALA A 438 23.54 -16.46 -13.45
C ALA A 438 24.63 -16.02 -12.46
N TYR A 439 24.36 -14.97 -11.69
CA TYR A 439 25.33 -14.38 -10.76
C TYR A 439 25.09 -14.73 -9.28
N GLY A 440 24.26 -15.75 -9.02
CA GLY A 440 24.15 -16.36 -7.71
C GLY A 440 23.44 -15.51 -6.66
N VAL A 441 22.49 -14.65 -7.06
CA VAL A 441 21.60 -13.95 -6.13
C VAL A 441 20.81 -14.97 -5.32
N ARG A 442 20.70 -14.73 -4.02
CA ARG A 442 19.99 -15.63 -3.11
C ARG A 442 18.71 -15.02 -2.55
N VAL A 443 18.65 -13.71 -2.38
CA VAL A 443 17.48 -12.98 -1.90
C VAL A 443 17.26 -11.76 -2.77
N VAL A 444 16.03 -11.49 -3.14
CA VAL A 444 15.63 -10.31 -3.94
C VAL A 444 14.62 -9.50 -3.13
N ASN A 445 14.86 -8.21 -2.99
CA ASN A 445 13.86 -7.26 -2.52
C ASN A 445 13.06 -6.71 -3.70
N MET A 446 11.72 -6.68 -3.54
CA MET A 446 10.78 -6.14 -4.50
C MET A 446 9.80 -5.22 -3.77
N SER A 447 10.19 -3.95 -3.58
CA SER A 447 9.32 -2.95 -2.94
C SER A 447 8.51 -2.17 -3.99
N TRP A 448 7.85 -2.90 -4.88
CA TRP A 448 7.06 -2.36 -5.99
C TRP A 448 5.98 -3.36 -6.43
N GLY A 449 4.99 -2.85 -7.14
CA GLY A 449 3.92 -3.67 -7.69
C GLY A 449 3.14 -2.94 -8.77
N TRP A 450 2.17 -3.64 -9.37
CA TRP A 450 1.12 -3.08 -10.21
C TRP A 450 -0.23 -3.65 -9.83
N THR A 451 -1.24 -2.82 -9.90
CA THR A 451 -2.64 -3.20 -9.78
C THR A 451 -3.37 -2.99 -11.10
N LEU A 452 -4.48 -3.69 -11.29
CA LEU A 452 -5.36 -3.44 -12.43
C LEU A 452 -5.85 -1.99 -12.45
N LYS A 453 -6.23 -1.48 -11.29
CA LYS A 453 -6.76 -0.13 -11.10
C LYS A 453 -5.77 0.97 -11.51
N GLU A 454 -4.48 0.81 -11.16
CA GLU A 454 -3.44 1.78 -11.58
C GLU A 454 -3.25 1.79 -13.10
N ILE A 455 -3.25 0.61 -13.74
CA ILE A 455 -3.13 0.51 -15.20
C ILE A 455 -4.36 1.14 -15.86
N GLU A 456 -5.57 0.85 -15.39
CA GLU A 456 -6.82 1.41 -15.91
C GLU A 456 -6.87 2.93 -15.75
N ALA A 457 -6.47 3.46 -14.59
CA ALA A 457 -6.36 4.90 -14.32
C ALA A 457 -5.36 5.60 -15.26
N GLY A 458 -4.20 4.98 -15.50
CA GLY A 458 -3.22 5.50 -16.45
C GLY A 458 -3.74 5.55 -17.89
N LEU A 459 -4.49 4.55 -18.32
CA LEU A 459 -5.17 4.55 -19.63
C LEU A 459 -6.24 5.65 -19.69
N GLU A 460 -7.05 5.79 -18.65
CA GLU A 460 -8.13 6.79 -18.58
C GLU A 460 -7.60 8.22 -18.63
N ALA A 461 -6.59 8.52 -17.81
CA ALA A 461 -5.99 9.86 -17.76
C ALA A 461 -5.37 10.30 -19.10
N ASN A 462 -5.05 9.35 -19.98
CA ASN A 462 -4.52 9.62 -21.31
C ASN A 462 -5.56 9.43 -22.44
N GLY A 463 -6.84 9.24 -22.09
CA GLY A 463 -7.92 9.08 -23.08
C GLY A 463 -7.82 7.80 -23.92
N VAL A 464 -7.19 6.75 -23.39
CA VAL A 464 -7.03 5.47 -24.08
C VAL A 464 -8.23 4.56 -23.78
N GLY A 465 -8.84 4.01 -24.82
CA GLY A 465 -10.03 3.17 -24.74
C GLY A 465 -11.33 3.95 -25.01
N GLU A 466 -12.24 3.34 -25.76
CA GLU A 466 -13.49 3.99 -26.19
C GLU A 466 -14.47 4.25 -25.03
N ASN A 467 -14.41 3.43 -23.99
CA ASN A 467 -15.25 3.50 -22.80
C ASN A 467 -14.60 2.71 -21.64
N ALA A 468 -15.18 2.76 -20.46
CA ALA A 468 -14.66 2.10 -19.26
C ALA A 468 -14.51 0.59 -19.43
N GLU A 469 -15.46 -0.09 -20.11
CA GLU A 469 -15.37 -1.54 -20.37
C GLU A 469 -14.19 -1.89 -21.29
N ALA A 470 -13.98 -1.10 -22.35
CA ALA A 470 -12.85 -1.30 -23.26
C ALA A 470 -11.51 -1.03 -22.55
N ARG A 471 -11.45 -0.01 -21.67
CA ARG A 471 -10.27 0.27 -20.86
C ARG A 471 -9.96 -0.88 -19.91
N GLY A 472 -10.96 -1.38 -19.16
CA GLY A 472 -10.79 -2.50 -18.26
C GLY A 472 -10.23 -3.74 -18.95
N LYS A 473 -10.73 -4.07 -20.16
CA LYS A 473 -10.19 -5.17 -20.97
C LYS A 473 -8.73 -4.95 -21.38
N MET A 474 -8.38 -3.73 -21.76
CA MET A 474 -6.99 -3.38 -22.11
C MET A 474 -6.07 -3.44 -20.89
N ALA A 475 -6.51 -2.91 -19.75
CA ALA A 475 -5.77 -2.96 -18.50
C ALA A 475 -5.54 -4.41 -18.06
N ARG A 476 -6.55 -5.28 -18.17
CA ARG A 476 -6.45 -6.70 -17.89
C ARG A 476 -5.42 -7.37 -18.79
N GLU A 477 -5.48 -7.15 -20.10
CA GLU A 477 -4.50 -7.73 -21.04
C GLU A 477 -3.07 -7.31 -20.69
N ILE A 478 -2.86 -6.04 -20.33
CA ILE A 478 -1.57 -5.51 -19.91
C ILE A 478 -1.08 -6.18 -18.62
N LEU A 479 -1.94 -6.26 -17.59
CA LEU A 479 -1.60 -6.89 -16.32
C LEU A 479 -1.29 -8.36 -16.48
N ASP A 480 -2.06 -9.08 -17.30
CA ASP A 480 -1.85 -10.52 -17.59
C ASP A 480 -0.50 -10.77 -18.25
N ILE A 481 -0.08 -9.91 -19.19
CA ILE A 481 1.24 -10.01 -19.84
C ILE A 481 2.36 -9.84 -18.80
N LEU A 482 2.26 -8.84 -17.95
CA LEU A 482 3.24 -8.58 -16.89
C LEU A 482 3.27 -9.73 -15.87
N SER A 483 2.11 -10.10 -15.37
CA SER A 483 1.92 -11.14 -14.35
C SER A 483 2.40 -12.51 -14.82
N ALA A 484 2.00 -12.95 -16.00
CA ALA A 484 2.38 -14.26 -16.52
C ALA A 484 3.89 -14.42 -16.65
N SER A 485 4.59 -13.38 -17.12
CA SER A 485 6.06 -13.41 -17.25
C SER A 485 6.73 -13.42 -15.88
N LEU A 486 6.34 -12.50 -14.98
CA LEU A 486 6.94 -12.36 -13.67
C LEU A 486 6.76 -13.63 -12.83
N ARG A 487 5.53 -14.10 -12.69
CA ARG A 487 5.19 -15.30 -11.92
C ARG A 487 5.95 -16.54 -12.41
N LYS A 488 6.02 -16.73 -13.73
CA LYS A 488 6.74 -17.86 -14.33
C LYS A 488 8.24 -17.82 -14.00
N GLU A 489 8.91 -16.71 -14.23
CA GLU A 489 10.36 -16.60 -14.03
C GLU A 489 10.72 -16.68 -12.54
N MET A 490 9.87 -16.16 -11.63
CA MET A 490 10.03 -16.32 -10.17
C MET A 490 9.88 -17.79 -9.76
N ALA A 491 8.84 -18.50 -10.26
CA ALA A 491 8.62 -19.91 -9.95
C ALA A 491 9.76 -20.81 -10.45
N GLU A 492 10.38 -20.47 -11.58
CA GLU A 492 11.54 -21.20 -12.13
C GLU A 492 12.85 -20.92 -11.38
N ALA A 493 12.91 -19.83 -10.60
CA ALA A 493 14.09 -19.42 -9.83
C ALA A 493 14.11 -19.99 -8.41
N GLN A 494 13.96 -21.31 -8.27
CA GLN A 494 13.76 -22.03 -7.00
C GLN A 494 14.85 -21.83 -5.93
N ASN A 495 16.03 -21.34 -6.30
CA ASN A 495 17.14 -21.06 -5.38
C ASN A 495 17.17 -19.60 -4.89
N ILE A 496 16.24 -18.77 -5.35
CA ILE A 496 16.13 -17.37 -4.99
C ILE A 496 14.89 -17.18 -4.13
N LEU A 497 15.07 -16.57 -2.97
CA LEU A 497 13.98 -16.07 -2.15
C LEU A 497 13.59 -14.67 -2.64
N PHE A 498 12.34 -14.50 -3.02
CA PHE A 498 11.76 -13.20 -3.32
C PHE A 498 11.03 -12.68 -2.08
N VAL A 499 11.22 -11.42 -1.76
CA VAL A 499 10.54 -10.72 -0.68
C VAL A 499 9.87 -9.49 -1.27
N THR A 500 8.56 -9.38 -1.14
CA THR A 500 7.80 -8.27 -1.70
C THR A 500 7.02 -7.52 -0.64
N ALA A 501 6.83 -6.23 -0.88
CA ALA A 501 5.93 -5.38 -0.09
C ALA A 501 4.47 -5.75 -0.39
N ALA A 502 3.59 -5.69 0.62
CA ALA A 502 2.17 -5.96 0.45
C ALA A 502 1.45 -4.88 -0.38
N GLY A 503 1.85 -3.62 -0.22
CA GLY A 503 1.21 -2.45 -0.81
C GLY A 503 0.73 -1.46 0.26
N ASN A 504 0.42 -0.23 -0.16
CA ASN A 504 0.12 0.89 0.73
C ASN A 504 -1.29 1.47 0.52
N SER A 505 -2.21 0.66 0.01
CA SER A 505 -3.57 1.12 -0.34
C SER A 505 -4.65 0.65 0.63
N ASP A 506 -4.27 -0.05 1.72
CA ASP A 506 -5.21 -0.65 2.69
C ASP A 506 -6.26 -1.55 2.04
N THR A 507 -5.84 -2.33 1.05
CA THR A 507 -6.71 -3.22 0.27
C THR A 507 -6.28 -4.68 0.41
N ASP A 508 -7.16 -5.60 0.00
CA ASP A 508 -6.83 -7.02 -0.11
C ASP A 508 -6.05 -7.28 -1.41
N VAL A 509 -4.84 -7.84 -1.28
CA VAL A 509 -3.93 -8.02 -2.43
C VAL A 509 -4.42 -9.07 -3.41
N GLU A 510 -5.18 -10.06 -2.95
CA GLU A 510 -5.78 -11.11 -3.78
C GLU A 510 -6.99 -10.56 -4.55
N PHE A 511 -7.86 -9.81 -3.88
CA PHE A 511 -9.01 -9.18 -4.51
C PHE A 511 -8.60 -8.16 -5.58
N ASP A 512 -7.62 -7.31 -5.28
CA ASP A 512 -7.05 -6.32 -6.21
C ASP A 512 -6.13 -6.95 -7.26
N GLN A 513 -5.78 -8.22 -7.11
CA GLN A 513 -4.84 -8.96 -7.95
C GLN A 513 -3.50 -8.22 -8.11
N THR A 514 -3.01 -7.65 -7.02
CA THR A 514 -1.75 -6.88 -6.99
C THR A 514 -0.57 -7.79 -7.30
N ILE A 515 0.22 -7.47 -8.31
CA ILE A 515 1.43 -8.23 -8.63
C ILE A 515 2.68 -7.56 -8.06
N PRO A 516 3.63 -8.31 -7.43
CA PRO A 516 3.59 -9.77 -7.22
C PRO A 516 2.96 -10.22 -5.89
N SER A 517 2.42 -9.34 -5.06
CA SER A 517 1.98 -9.66 -3.69
C SER A 517 0.79 -10.65 -3.62
N SER A 518 -0.03 -10.74 -4.68
CA SER A 518 -1.09 -11.76 -4.78
C SER A 518 -0.60 -13.16 -5.19
N TYR A 519 0.70 -13.36 -5.44
CA TYR A 519 1.18 -14.68 -5.89
C TYR A 519 1.36 -15.63 -4.72
N ASP A 520 0.85 -16.84 -4.86
CA ASP A 520 1.21 -17.97 -4.02
C ASP A 520 2.37 -18.75 -4.67
N LEU A 521 3.59 -18.55 -4.17
CA LEU A 521 4.82 -19.20 -4.63
C LEU A 521 5.66 -19.66 -3.43
N PRO A 522 6.26 -20.88 -3.48
CA PRO A 522 7.01 -21.43 -2.35
C PRO A 522 8.32 -20.70 -2.04
N ASN A 523 8.75 -19.80 -2.90
CA ASN A 523 9.95 -18.97 -2.76
C ASN A 523 9.64 -17.48 -2.70
N LEU A 524 8.41 -17.11 -2.32
CA LEU A 524 7.95 -15.75 -2.14
C LEU A 524 7.44 -15.55 -0.70
N ILE A 525 7.77 -14.42 -0.11
CA ILE A 525 7.17 -13.93 1.13
C ILE A 525 6.67 -12.49 0.92
N VAL A 526 5.44 -12.24 1.33
CA VAL A 526 4.79 -10.93 1.26
C VAL A 526 4.80 -10.30 2.63
N VAL A 527 5.18 -9.03 2.72
CA VAL A 527 5.44 -8.36 3.99
C VAL A 527 4.56 -7.13 4.13
N GLY A 528 3.75 -7.12 5.19
CA GLY A 528 2.95 -5.98 5.62
C GLY A 528 3.73 -5.03 6.53
N ALA A 529 3.17 -3.85 6.78
CA ALA A 529 3.77 -2.81 7.60
C ALA A 529 3.07 -2.65 8.95
N VAL A 530 3.88 -2.53 9.99
CA VAL A 530 3.48 -2.11 11.33
C VAL A 530 4.35 -0.93 11.78
N ASP A 531 3.92 -0.25 12.83
CA ASP A 531 4.68 0.83 13.45
C ASP A 531 5.75 0.31 14.43
N GLN A 532 6.34 1.22 15.20
CA GLN A 532 7.36 0.90 16.18
C GLN A 532 6.86 0.05 17.35
N ALA A 533 5.56 0.05 17.65
CA ALA A 533 4.95 -0.79 18.69
C ALA A 533 4.48 -2.17 18.17
N GLY A 534 4.44 -2.35 16.85
CA GLY A 534 3.92 -3.54 16.20
C GLY A 534 2.43 -3.46 15.86
N ASP A 535 1.84 -2.25 15.89
CA ASP A 535 0.47 -2.02 15.45
C ASP A 535 0.40 -1.85 13.93
N PRO A 536 -0.62 -2.39 13.25
CA PRO A 536 -0.78 -2.21 11.81
C PRO A 536 -0.85 -0.73 11.42
N THR A 537 -0.06 -0.34 10.44
CA THR A 537 -0.16 1.01 9.87
C THR A 537 -1.47 1.19 9.11
N GLY A 538 -1.99 2.43 9.07
CA GLY A 538 -3.23 2.75 8.37
C GLY A 538 -3.22 2.35 6.88
N PHE A 539 -2.06 2.40 6.25
CA PHE A 539 -1.89 2.16 4.83
C PHE A 539 -1.59 0.70 4.44
N THR A 540 -1.18 -0.18 5.38
CA THR A 540 -0.72 -1.53 4.99
C THR A 540 -1.84 -2.33 4.34
N SER A 541 -1.59 -2.83 3.12
CA SER A 541 -2.47 -3.80 2.48
C SER A 541 -2.39 -5.16 3.19
N GLN A 542 -3.41 -5.96 3.04
CA GLN A 542 -3.64 -7.24 3.71
C GLN A 542 -4.03 -8.33 2.70
N GLY A 543 -4.25 -9.55 3.17
CA GLY A 543 -4.64 -10.69 2.34
C GLY A 543 -4.08 -12.00 2.87
N GLU A 544 -4.49 -13.13 2.31
CA GLU A 544 -4.04 -14.46 2.74
C GLU A 544 -2.52 -14.68 2.60
N ASN A 545 -1.91 -14.02 1.61
CA ASN A 545 -0.48 -14.10 1.36
C ASN A 545 0.35 -13.16 2.26
N VAL A 546 -0.27 -12.17 2.90
CA VAL A 546 0.41 -11.23 3.82
C VAL A 546 0.47 -11.85 5.21
N ARG A 547 1.50 -12.67 5.45
CA ARG A 547 1.61 -13.48 6.68
C ARG A 547 2.66 -12.98 7.66
N LEU A 548 3.46 -12.00 7.27
CA LEU A 548 4.54 -11.46 8.11
C LEU A 548 4.54 -9.95 8.03
N TYR A 549 4.75 -9.33 9.17
CA TYR A 549 4.77 -7.88 9.30
C TYR A 549 6.09 -7.42 9.93
N ALA A 550 6.61 -6.30 9.42
CA ALA A 550 7.82 -5.68 9.95
C ALA A 550 7.64 -4.17 10.08
N ASN A 551 8.60 -3.49 10.73
CA ASN A 551 8.54 -2.04 10.84
C ASN A 551 8.53 -1.41 9.44
N GLY A 552 7.50 -0.61 9.18
CA GLY A 552 7.32 0.13 7.95
C GLY A 552 6.88 1.58 8.20
N PHE A 553 7.03 2.07 9.43
CA PHE A 553 6.63 3.42 9.81
C PHE A 553 7.83 4.22 10.33
N GLU A 554 8.10 5.36 9.73
CA GLU A 554 9.22 6.26 10.06
C GLU A 554 10.58 5.55 10.14
N VAL A 555 10.84 4.65 9.20
CA VAL A 555 12.10 3.89 9.14
C VAL A 555 13.19 4.74 8.55
N GLU A 556 14.23 5.01 9.34
CA GLU A 556 15.38 5.80 8.91
C GLU A 556 16.37 4.98 8.09
N SER A 557 16.73 5.46 6.88
CA SER A 557 17.75 4.82 6.03
C SER A 557 18.45 5.83 5.14
N TYR A 558 19.38 5.34 4.32
CA TYR A 558 20.18 6.17 3.41
C TYR A 558 19.33 6.68 2.23
N VAL A 559 19.66 7.88 1.79
CA VAL A 559 19.19 8.44 0.51
C VAL A 559 20.39 8.73 -0.42
N PRO A 560 20.19 8.97 -1.72
CA PRO A 560 21.29 9.29 -2.63
C PRO A 560 22.17 10.44 -2.10
N GLY A 561 23.50 10.26 -2.22
CA GLY A 561 24.47 11.17 -1.63
C GLY A 561 24.86 10.85 -0.18
N GLY A 562 24.28 9.81 0.43
CA GLY A 562 24.67 9.29 1.75
C GLY A 562 24.00 10.00 2.95
N GLY A 563 23.08 10.93 2.70
CA GLY A 563 22.17 11.47 3.72
C GLY A 563 21.25 10.40 4.29
N ARG A 564 20.53 10.72 5.38
CA ARG A 564 19.52 9.81 5.95
C ARG A 564 18.16 10.51 6.00
N MET A 565 17.10 9.73 5.78
CA MET A 565 15.72 10.19 5.86
C MET A 565 14.84 9.07 6.41
N ALA A 566 13.84 9.43 7.19
CA ALA A 566 12.80 8.50 7.60
C ALA A 566 11.74 8.40 6.49
N ALA A 567 11.29 7.18 6.20
CA ALA A 567 10.21 6.93 5.25
C ALA A 567 9.24 5.88 5.80
N SER A 568 7.98 5.96 5.36
CA SER A 568 6.93 5.01 5.74
C SER A 568 6.37 4.29 4.51
N GLY A 569 6.12 3.00 4.67
CA GLY A 569 5.57 2.12 3.62
C GLY A 569 5.91 0.66 3.86
N THR A 570 5.13 -0.24 3.29
CA THR A 570 5.46 -1.67 3.21
C THR A 570 6.79 -1.91 2.47
N SER A 571 7.21 -0.92 1.67
CA SER A 571 8.51 -0.85 1.02
C SER A 571 9.69 -0.83 1.99
N MET A 572 9.50 -0.39 3.24
CA MET A 572 10.51 -0.38 4.31
C MET A 572 10.47 -1.66 5.13
N SER A 573 9.30 -2.30 5.20
CA SER A 573 9.10 -3.59 5.89
C SER A 573 9.76 -4.75 5.15
N SER A 574 9.59 -4.85 3.84
CA SER A 574 10.12 -5.96 3.04
C SER A 574 11.65 -6.07 3.10
N PRO A 575 12.47 -4.99 3.01
CA PRO A 575 13.92 -5.10 3.11
C PRO A 575 14.40 -5.51 4.51
N ALA A 576 13.63 -5.31 5.57
CA ALA A 576 13.96 -5.86 6.90
C ALA A 576 13.92 -7.40 6.90
N VAL A 577 13.01 -8.00 6.13
CA VAL A 577 12.94 -9.45 5.92
C VAL A 577 14.09 -9.93 5.03
N VAL A 578 14.43 -9.18 3.97
CA VAL A 578 15.63 -9.45 3.14
C VAL A 578 16.90 -9.45 4.00
N ASN A 579 17.02 -8.48 4.90
CA ASN A 579 18.14 -8.38 5.84
C ASN A 579 18.28 -9.63 6.69
N LEU A 580 17.18 -10.10 7.29
CA LEU A 580 17.18 -11.33 8.09
C LEU A 580 17.50 -12.56 7.24
N ALA A 581 16.89 -12.70 6.07
CA ALA A 581 17.15 -13.82 5.16
C ALA A 581 18.61 -13.87 4.73
N ALA A 582 19.21 -12.71 4.44
CA ALA A 582 20.64 -12.62 4.11
C ALA A 582 21.54 -13.02 5.30
N LYS A 583 21.20 -12.64 6.53
CA LYS A 583 21.92 -13.07 7.74
C LYS A 583 21.82 -14.58 7.96
N ILE A 584 20.64 -15.18 7.78
CA ILE A 584 20.44 -16.64 7.83
C ILE A 584 21.34 -17.34 6.80
N LEU A 585 21.31 -16.88 5.55
CA LEU A 585 22.09 -17.48 4.47
C LEU A 585 23.59 -17.24 4.58
N ALA A 586 24.03 -16.16 5.20
CA ALA A 586 25.45 -15.95 5.52
C ALA A 586 25.97 -17.03 6.48
N VAL A 587 25.13 -17.49 7.41
CA VAL A 587 25.41 -18.52 8.40
C VAL A 587 25.20 -19.94 7.86
N GLU A 588 24.11 -20.17 7.09
CA GLU A 588 23.73 -21.43 6.46
C GLU A 588 23.46 -21.25 4.95
N PRO A 589 24.50 -21.15 4.12
CA PRO A 589 24.37 -20.71 2.71
C PRO A 589 23.64 -21.71 1.79
N PHE A 590 23.38 -22.92 2.26
CA PHE A 590 22.77 -23.98 1.45
C PHE A 590 21.26 -24.20 1.73
N LEU A 591 20.67 -23.42 2.62
CA LEU A 591 19.22 -23.48 2.85
C LEU A 591 18.47 -23.07 1.58
N ALA A 592 17.43 -23.83 1.25
CA ALA A 592 16.51 -23.47 0.17
C ALA A 592 15.55 -22.35 0.61
N PRO A 593 14.99 -21.56 -0.30
CA PRO A 593 14.04 -20.50 0.06
C PRO A 593 12.89 -20.92 0.98
N PRO A 594 12.20 -22.06 0.77
CA PRO A 594 11.17 -22.52 1.71
C PRO A 594 11.70 -22.76 3.13
N GLU A 595 12.94 -23.29 3.27
CA GLU A 595 13.55 -23.50 4.58
C GLU A 595 13.89 -22.19 5.29
N VAL A 596 14.30 -21.16 4.53
CA VAL A 596 14.53 -19.80 5.04
C VAL A 596 13.21 -19.18 5.49
N ILE A 597 12.14 -19.29 4.68
CA ILE A 597 10.80 -18.82 5.05
C ILE A 597 10.32 -19.51 6.33
N GLU A 598 10.44 -20.84 6.42
CA GLU A 598 10.03 -21.60 7.61
C GLU A 598 10.77 -21.13 8.87
N LEU A 599 12.08 -20.86 8.77
CA LEU A 599 12.87 -20.32 9.89
C LEU A 599 12.41 -18.92 10.31
N ILE A 600 12.15 -18.04 9.34
CA ILE A 600 11.68 -16.69 9.62
C ILE A 600 10.31 -16.74 10.31
N MET A 601 9.37 -17.53 9.77
CA MET A 601 8.02 -17.67 10.33
C MET A 601 8.04 -18.31 11.73
N ALA A 602 8.86 -19.34 11.94
CA ALA A 602 9.03 -19.97 13.26
C ALA A 602 9.67 -19.04 14.30
N GLY A 603 10.54 -18.12 13.84
CA GLY A 603 11.17 -17.10 14.69
C GLY A 603 10.29 -15.89 14.94
N ALA A 604 9.27 -15.64 14.14
CA ALA A 604 8.37 -14.51 14.28
C ALA A 604 7.61 -14.56 15.62
N THR A 605 7.17 -13.41 16.09
CA THR A 605 6.42 -13.27 17.35
C THR A 605 4.98 -12.93 17.01
N PRO A 606 3.99 -13.73 17.41
CA PRO A 606 2.59 -13.37 17.24
C PRO A 606 2.25 -12.12 18.07
N ARG A 607 1.26 -11.36 17.64
CA ARG A 607 0.69 -10.30 18.46
C ARG A 607 -0.11 -10.93 19.62
N ASP A 608 -0.21 -10.19 20.71
CA ASP A 608 -0.90 -10.68 21.92
C ASP A 608 -2.42 -10.84 21.71
N ASP A 609 -3.00 -10.01 20.84
CA ASP A 609 -4.43 -9.99 20.52
C ASP A 609 -4.80 -10.81 19.27
N ASP A 610 -3.82 -11.13 18.41
CA ASP A 610 -4.00 -11.92 17.20
C ASP A 610 -2.81 -12.88 16.98
N PRO A 611 -2.97 -14.18 17.29
CA PRO A 611 -1.89 -15.16 17.17
C PRO A 611 -1.47 -15.47 15.73
N ASP A 612 -2.30 -15.15 14.74
CA ASP A 612 -2.01 -15.35 13.30
C ASP A 612 -1.29 -14.14 12.69
N PHE A 613 -1.32 -13.00 13.39
CA PHE A 613 -0.59 -11.79 12.99
C PHE A 613 0.86 -11.85 13.47
N LEU A 614 1.78 -12.20 12.58
CA LEU A 614 3.16 -12.49 12.91
C LEU A 614 4.08 -11.29 12.69
N LEU A 615 4.78 -10.88 13.74
CA LEU A 615 5.77 -9.81 13.73
C LEU A 615 7.18 -10.37 13.53
N LEU A 616 7.95 -9.80 12.62
CA LEU A 616 9.35 -10.13 12.37
C LEU A 616 10.17 -10.06 13.68
N ASN A 617 10.99 -11.09 13.94
CA ASN A 617 11.90 -11.10 15.08
C ASN A 617 13.29 -11.67 14.70
N PRO A 618 14.19 -10.85 14.16
CA PRO A 618 15.51 -11.27 13.73
C PRO A 618 16.31 -12.00 14.82
N LYS A 619 16.31 -11.45 16.02
CA LYS A 619 17.06 -12.03 17.15
C LYS A 619 16.59 -13.44 17.50
N ARG A 620 15.28 -13.64 17.61
CA ARG A 620 14.70 -14.95 17.93
C ARG A 620 15.00 -15.96 16.82
N THR A 621 14.85 -15.57 15.57
CA THR A 621 15.15 -16.41 14.41
C THR A 621 16.62 -16.84 14.39
N MET A 622 17.55 -15.92 14.61
CA MET A 622 18.99 -16.25 14.60
C MET A 622 19.39 -17.12 15.79
N ILE A 623 18.84 -16.93 16.98
CA ILE A 623 19.06 -17.81 18.14
C ILE A 623 18.55 -19.23 17.84
N GLN A 624 17.39 -19.39 17.20
CA GLN A 624 16.89 -20.70 16.78
C GLN A 624 17.82 -21.37 15.77
N LEU A 625 18.32 -20.63 14.79
CA LEU A 625 19.28 -21.12 13.80
C LEU A 625 20.56 -21.64 14.48
N GLU A 626 21.12 -20.90 15.42
CA GLU A 626 22.31 -21.30 16.18
C GLU A 626 22.05 -22.57 16.97
N THR A 627 20.92 -22.66 17.68
CA THR A 627 20.51 -23.86 18.43
C THR A 627 20.38 -25.10 17.54
N MET A 628 19.79 -24.93 16.34
CA MET A 628 19.70 -25.99 15.34
C MET A 628 21.08 -26.47 14.87
N LYS A 629 22.04 -25.55 14.69
CA LYS A 629 23.43 -25.87 14.29
C LYS A 629 24.15 -26.67 15.38
N GLU A 630 24.03 -26.22 16.61
CA GLU A 630 24.62 -26.95 17.78
C GLU A 630 24.05 -28.36 17.91
N GLY A 631 22.73 -28.50 17.77
CA GLY A 631 22.07 -29.80 17.78
C GLY A 631 22.53 -30.74 16.64
N LYS A 632 22.69 -30.19 15.41
CA LYS A 632 23.24 -30.93 14.27
C LYS A 632 24.73 -31.34 14.51
N LYS A 633 25.52 -30.43 15.09
CA LYS A 633 26.95 -30.72 15.44
C LYS A 633 27.04 -31.81 16.49
N LEU A 634 26.23 -31.77 17.53
CA LEU A 634 26.16 -32.77 18.58
C LEU A 634 25.75 -34.16 18.04
N LYS A 635 24.72 -34.19 17.16
CA LYS A 635 24.31 -35.44 16.48
C LYS A 635 25.43 -36.04 15.62
N ARG A 636 26.18 -35.23 14.88
CA ARG A 636 27.34 -35.67 14.08
C ARG A 636 28.49 -36.20 14.96
N GLN A 637 28.67 -35.62 16.15
CA GLN A 637 29.67 -36.11 17.12
C GLN A 637 29.25 -37.44 17.77
N LEU A 638 27.96 -37.61 18.06
CA LEU A 638 27.41 -38.82 18.66
C LEU A 638 27.23 -39.99 17.66
N HIS A 639 27.04 -39.66 16.37
CA HIS A 639 26.90 -40.61 15.27
C HIS A 639 27.82 -40.19 14.12
N PRO A 640 29.16 -40.38 14.21
CA PRO A 640 30.07 -40.08 13.13
C PRO A 640 29.76 -40.96 11.92
N ASP A 641 29.73 -40.37 10.75
CA ASP A 641 29.48 -41.06 9.48
C ASP A 641 30.54 -42.16 9.28
N PRO A 642 30.17 -43.45 9.21
CA PRO A 642 31.12 -44.54 9.13
C PRO A 642 32.02 -44.53 7.89
N LEU A 643 31.70 -43.73 6.88
CA LEU A 643 32.51 -43.57 5.66
C LEU A 643 33.69 -42.59 5.81
N ARG A 644 33.81 -41.86 6.92
CA ARG A 644 34.93 -40.91 7.15
C ARG A 644 36.12 -41.50 7.90
N VAL A 645 36.02 -42.76 8.38
CA VAL A 645 37.07 -43.42 9.19
C VAL A 645 38.05 -44.24 8.32
N ILE A 646 37.92 -44.20 6.98
CA ILE A 646 38.80 -45.03 6.09
C ILE A 646 39.81 -44.20 5.32
N VAL A 647 40.05 -42.94 5.69
CA VAL A 647 41.13 -42.14 5.06
C VAL A 647 41.95 -41.46 6.17
N GLU A 648 42.69 -42.26 6.92
CA GLU A 648 43.95 -41.93 7.62
C GLU A 648 44.94 -43.09 7.47
#